data_feb30219b61baa8d873949b5b7c832e8
#
_entry.id   feb30219b61baa8d873949b5b7c832e8
#
_cell.length_a   1.000
_cell.length_b   1.000
_cell.length_c   1.000
_cell.angle_alpha   90.00
_cell.angle_beta   90.00
_cell.angle_gamma   90.00
#
_symmetry.space_group_name_H-M   'P 1'
#
loop_
_entity.id
_entity.type
_entity.pdbx_description
1 polymer ?
#
loop_
_entity_poly.entity_id
_entity_poly.type
_entity_poly.pdbx_seq_one_letter_code
_entity_poly.pdbx_strand_id
1 'polypeptide(L)'
;MLTALSVSARGVDPVADSIAVQQMRERMDKIRQSRPTVALVLSGGGAKGIAHIGVIRYLESLGIPVDMVLGTSMGGLIGGLYSLGYTPDQMDTIVRGIDWGWVFSDRLSRNYYSYSDARYREKYMISVPFFYEKDYYMMKMADESRFTPLNKYDVLHIGADREDGADMLRKNLLGSLPSGYIYGQNVSNLISSLTVGYQDSIDFKELPIPYACIAADMVSGKAKIWHSGKINDAMRSTMSIPGIFAPVRVEGMVLVDGGLRDNYPTSLARAMGADIIIGVDLSQRRRTYVQVNNIGDIISQGIDMLGLDAFEKNVLIPDVKIKPDLHEFNMMSFSAENVDVLLERGYQAAQAQDSLLRDVAARTSGKRYSASKPPALGMSKDTIVIANFEMTGVLPKEQALLKDRLGLKYGQKMSKEDLDHIVAQLYGTQSYDFVTYELKGQDDPFDLVLNCKKGPIHQFGLGVRADTEEIVSVLINLGYNTHKLYGHAFDLTAKVSANPYFNLRWSYDVPKIPTINSSASVRWTDLDMLDFGNNRLSFSYFHAQQELYASNVSWKHLDVRGGLRNEIVNIKNLISSEICGDYCFNTLSNDFVSGFIEAETYTFDDGYFPTKGIDAGLSYSWVFGGFPQKVNNFHVLQADCKYVVSPNDFFTFIPSFNVRFLLGAEQIPLAYFNAVGGSVPGRYVNQQIPFVGVTHLSAMKNMMTLIRTDYRFRLANNHYVTGILNYLRDCDTFREYGVGPGYFGVGAEYSFDTIFGPLSANVHWSNMTHKVGFYISAGYNF
;
A
#
# COMPACT_ATOMS: atom_id res chain seq x y z
N MET A 1 -12.89 -47.55 15.46
CA MET A 1 -14.12 -46.89 15.00
C MET A 1 -13.86 -45.39 15.16
N LEU A 2 -13.28 -44.77 14.15
CA LEU A 2 -13.02 -43.34 14.07
C LEU A 2 -14.22 -42.73 13.35
N THR A 3 -15.10 -42.08 14.10
CA THR A 3 -16.14 -41.22 13.52
C THR A 3 -15.49 -39.98 12.96
N ALA A 4 -15.33 -39.96 11.65
CA ALA A 4 -15.03 -38.74 10.91
C ALA A 4 -16.23 -37.79 11.10
N LEU A 5 -16.07 -36.77 11.92
CA LEU A 5 -16.94 -35.60 11.92
C LEU A 5 -16.69 -34.88 10.59
N SER A 6 -17.57 -35.13 9.63
CA SER A 6 -17.70 -34.29 8.45
C SER A 6 -18.14 -32.90 8.95
N VAL A 7 -17.19 -31.95 8.93
CA VAL A 7 -17.55 -30.53 9.01
C VAL A 7 -18.25 -30.21 7.72
N SER A 8 -19.58 -30.30 7.74
CA SER A 8 -20.45 -29.81 6.69
C SER A 8 -20.19 -28.30 6.58
N ALA A 9 -19.71 -27.84 5.43
CA ALA A 9 -19.63 -26.42 5.11
C ALA A 9 -21.03 -25.82 5.31
N ARG A 10 -21.20 -25.00 6.35
CA ARG A 10 -22.47 -24.32 6.61
C ARG A 10 -22.59 -23.18 5.63
N GLY A 11 -23.39 -23.31 4.60
CA GLY A 11 -23.81 -22.20 3.73
C GLY A 11 -24.91 -21.35 4.39
N VAL A 12 -25.58 -20.50 3.60
CA VAL A 12 -26.77 -19.76 4.05
C VAL A 12 -27.80 -20.74 4.60
N ASP A 13 -28.19 -20.59 5.86
CA ASP A 13 -29.15 -21.45 6.56
C ASP A 13 -30.52 -20.76 6.66
N PRO A 14 -31.49 -21.07 5.78
CA PRO A 14 -32.79 -20.41 5.79
C PRO A 14 -33.64 -20.77 7.05
N VAL A 15 -33.34 -21.89 7.71
CA VAL A 15 -34.03 -22.26 8.95
C VAL A 15 -33.56 -21.39 10.10
N ALA A 16 -32.24 -21.20 10.23
CA ALA A 16 -31.67 -20.29 11.22
C ALA A 16 -32.15 -18.86 11.00
N ASP A 17 -32.18 -18.39 9.74
CA ASP A 17 -32.71 -17.07 9.39
C ASP A 17 -34.18 -16.93 9.80
N SER A 18 -35.03 -17.94 9.53
CA SER A 18 -36.43 -17.92 9.94
C SER A 18 -36.63 -17.90 11.44
N ILE A 19 -35.81 -18.65 12.19
CA ILE A 19 -35.84 -18.66 13.66
C ILE A 19 -35.45 -17.28 14.19
N ALA A 20 -34.40 -16.67 13.66
CA ALA A 20 -33.94 -15.34 14.09
C ALA A 20 -34.99 -14.25 13.81
N VAL A 21 -35.64 -14.30 12.64
CA VAL A 21 -36.75 -13.39 12.30
C VAL A 21 -37.89 -13.54 13.31
N GLN A 22 -38.26 -14.78 13.66
CA GLN A 22 -39.30 -15.05 14.63
C GLN A 22 -38.92 -14.54 16.05
N GLN A 23 -37.70 -14.78 16.49
CA GLN A 23 -37.21 -14.28 17.80
C GLN A 23 -37.19 -12.75 17.87
N MET A 24 -36.80 -12.08 16.76
CA MET A 24 -36.87 -10.63 16.69
C MET A 24 -38.32 -10.15 16.77
N ARG A 25 -39.23 -10.79 16.06
CA ARG A 25 -40.67 -10.49 16.13
C ARG A 25 -41.21 -10.60 17.54
N GLU A 26 -40.88 -11.65 18.26
CA GLU A 26 -41.28 -11.84 19.65
C GLU A 26 -40.75 -10.71 20.60
N ARG A 27 -39.55 -10.21 20.28
CA ARG A 27 -39.01 -9.04 21.00
C ARG A 27 -39.82 -7.77 20.69
N MET A 28 -40.14 -7.55 19.40
CA MET A 28 -40.97 -6.41 18.97
C MET A 28 -42.38 -6.50 19.54
N ASP A 29 -42.97 -7.69 19.61
CA ASP A 29 -44.29 -7.91 20.23
C ASP A 29 -44.35 -7.50 21.71
N LYS A 30 -43.25 -7.65 22.46
CA LYS A 30 -43.17 -7.14 23.85
C LYS A 30 -43.19 -5.60 23.88
N ILE A 31 -42.49 -4.92 22.98
CA ILE A 31 -42.49 -3.45 22.89
C ILE A 31 -43.87 -2.94 22.43
N ARG A 32 -44.50 -3.66 21.49
CA ARG A 32 -45.82 -3.34 20.92
C ARG A 32 -46.92 -3.27 21.98
N GLN A 33 -46.77 -3.96 23.09
CA GLN A 33 -47.72 -3.89 24.23
C GLN A 33 -47.80 -2.47 24.83
N SER A 34 -46.77 -1.65 24.65
CA SER A 34 -46.70 -0.30 25.20
C SER A 34 -46.80 0.81 24.17
N ARG A 35 -46.26 0.59 22.96
CA ARG A 35 -46.27 1.53 21.86
C ARG A 35 -45.92 0.83 20.52
N PRO A 36 -46.22 1.45 19.39
CA PRO A 36 -45.74 0.95 18.08
C PRO A 36 -44.23 0.83 18.06
N THR A 37 -43.72 -0.23 17.40
CA THR A 37 -42.28 -0.46 17.20
C THR A 37 -41.79 0.29 15.97
N VAL A 38 -40.56 0.81 16.04
CA VAL A 38 -39.92 1.59 14.97
C VAL A 38 -38.68 0.87 14.47
N ALA A 39 -38.64 0.58 13.17
CA ALA A 39 -37.43 0.13 12.48
C ALA A 39 -36.85 1.26 11.63
N LEU A 40 -35.53 1.43 11.71
CA LEU A 40 -34.74 2.27 10.81
C LEU A 40 -34.10 1.37 9.75
N VAL A 41 -34.38 1.62 8.48
CA VAL A 41 -33.81 0.84 7.37
C VAL A 41 -32.96 1.75 6.47
N LEU A 42 -31.67 1.39 6.35
CA LEU A 42 -30.66 2.18 5.68
C LEU A 42 -30.17 1.46 4.41
N SER A 43 -30.39 2.06 3.26
CA SER A 43 -29.97 1.47 1.98
C SER A 43 -28.45 1.59 1.77
N GLY A 44 -27.89 0.77 0.88
CA GLY A 44 -26.52 0.92 0.41
C GLY A 44 -26.37 2.12 -0.52
N GLY A 45 -25.12 2.59 -0.68
CA GLY A 45 -24.84 3.73 -1.53
C GLY A 45 -23.38 4.20 -1.58
N GLY A 46 -22.43 3.46 -1.01
CA GLY A 46 -21.02 3.87 -0.89
C GLY A 46 -20.89 5.17 -0.12
N ALA A 47 -20.11 6.15 -0.61
CA ALA A 47 -19.90 7.46 0.03
C ALA A 47 -21.20 8.17 0.39
N LYS A 48 -22.24 8.03 -0.43
CA LYS A 48 -23.58 8.62 -0.17
C LYS A 48 -24.18 8.17 1.17
N GLY A 49 -23.74 7.00 1.69
CA GLY A 49 -24.19 6.47 2.98
C GLY A 49 -23.85 7.36 4.18
N ILE A 50 -22.90 8.29 4.03
CA ILE A 50 -22.61 9.31 5.05
C ILE A 50 -23.86 10.15 5.38
N ALA A 51 -24.75 10.34 4.42
CA ALA A 51 -26.02 11.07 4.62
C ALA A 51 -26.92 10.40 5.67
N HIS A 52 -26.80 9.09 5.92
CA HIS A 52 -27.55 8.42 6.98
C HIS A 52 -27.29 9.03 8.37
N ILE A 53 -26.06 9.50 8.63
CA ILE A 53 -25.71 10.14 9.92
C ILE A 53 -26.54 11.41 10.14
N GLY A 54 -26.68 12.24 9.08
CA GLY A 54 -27.53 13.43 9.11
C GLY A 54 -29.01 13.11 9.40
N VAL A 55 -29.53 12.03 8.76
CA VAL A 55 -30.88 11.55 9.02
C VAL A 55 -31.03 11.09 10.48
N ILE A 56 -30.12 10.26 11.00
CA ILE A 56 -30.16 9.75 12.39
C ILE A 56 -30.12 10.93 13.36
N ARG A 57 -29.28 11.96 13.10
CA ARG A 57 -29.23 13.18 13.93
C ARG A 57 -30.57 13.87 14.01
N TYR A 58 -31.32 13.97 12.92
CA TYR A 58 -32.64 14.57 12.90
C TYR A 58 -33.65 13.70 13.66
N LEU A 59 -33.67 12.39 13.46
CA LEU A 59 -34.55 11.47 14.20
C LEU A 59 -34.33 11.55 15.72
N GLU A 60 -33.06 11.60 16.14
CA GLU A 60 -32.72 11.77 17.56
C GLU A 60 -33.18 13.10 18.13
N SER A 61 -33.09 14.20 17.35
CA SER A 61 -33.54 15.52 17.77
C SER A 61 -35.05 15.56 18.07
N LEU A 62 -35.83 14.73 17.37
CA LEU A 62 -37.26 14.55 17.62
C LEU A 62 -37.60 13.54 18.72
N GLY A 63 -36.58 12.84 19.28
CA GLY A 63 -36.79 11.84 20.32
C GLY A 63 -37.45 10.56 19.85
N ILE A 64 -37.38 10.23 18.56
CA ILE A 64 -37.95 9.02 17.98
C ILE A 64 -37.15 7.80 18.50
N PRO A 65 -37.76 6.83 19.20
CA PRO A 65 -37.09 5.61 19.59
C PRO A 65 -36.92 4.67 18.41
N VAL A 66 -35.68 4.26 18.13
CA VAL A 66 -35.39 3.23 17.14
C VAL A 66 -35.24 1.88 17.86
N ASP A 67 -36.10 0.90 17.54
CA ASP A 67 -36.14 -0.41 18.20
C ASP A 67 -35.34 -1.48 17.47
N MET A 68 -35.09 -1.30 16.18
CA MET A 68 -34.19 -2.11 15.40
C MET A 68 -33.61 -1.33 14.20
N VAL A 69 -32.42 -1.70 13.77
CA VAL A 69 -31.76 -1.14 12.59
C VAL A 69 -31.46 -2.26 11.60
N LEU A 70 -31.83 -2.03 10.35
CA LEU A 70 -31.45 -2.90 9.24
C LEU A 70 -30.68 -2.10 8.21
N GLY A 71 -29.69 -2.71 7.59
CA GLY A 71 -28.92 -1.99 6.56
C GLY A 71 -28.22 -2.89 5.56
N THR A 72 -27.80 -2.28 4.46
CA THR A 72 -27.00 -2.93 3.43
C THR A 72 -25.84 -2.02 3.05
N SER A 73 -24.64 -2.60 2.81
CA SER A 73 -23.45 -1.85 2.40
C SER A 73 -23.11 -0.74 3.43
N MET A 74 -22.92 0.50 2.99
CA MET A 74 -22.68 1.64 3.91
C MET A 74 -23.84 1.84 4.90
N GLY A 75 -25.07 1.53 4.51
CA GLY A 75 -26.21 1.55 5.46
C GLY A 75 -26.07 0.48 6.55
N GLY A 76 -25.45 -0.67 6.24
CA GLY A 76 -25.08 -1.69 7.21
C GLY A 76 -23.98 -1.22 8.15
N LEU A 77 -22.96 -0.51 7.64
CA LEU A 77 -21.88 0.06 8.46
C LEU A 77 -22.38 1.12 9.43
N ILE A 78 -23.05 2.15 8.93
CA ILE A 78 -23.59 3.25 9.77
C ILE A 78 -24.65 2.73 10.74
N GLY A 79 -25.53 1.84 10.25
CA GLY A 79 -26.54 1.19 11.08
C GLY A 79 -25.92 0.31 12.18
N GLY A 80 -24.85 -0.41 11.87
CA GLY A 80 -24.09 -1.21 12.82
C GLY A 80 -23.45 -0.35 13.92
N LEU A 81 -22.79 0.74 13.56
CA LEU A 81 -22.20 1.68 14.55
C LEU A 81 -23.30 2.29 15.43
N TYR A 82 -24.41 2.72 14.83
CA TYR A 82 -25.54 3.24 15.60
C TYR A 82 -26.13 2.19 16.54
N SER A 83 -26.20 0.94 16.09
CA SER A 83 -26.69 -0.18 16.93
C SER A 83 -25.76 -0.54 18.09
N LEU A 84 -24.45 -0.27 17.94
CA LEU A 84 -23.45 -0.40 19.01
C LEU A 84 -23.50 0.75 20.02
N GLY A 85 -24.28 1.81 19.78
CA GLY A 85 -24.48 2.94 20.69
C GLY A 85 -23.69 4.19 20.32
N TYR A 86 -23.08 4.27 19.13
CA TYR A 86 -22.48 5.52 18.65
C TYR A 86 -23.54 6.58 18.41
N THR A 87 -23.31 7.78 18.90
CA THR A 87 -24.16 8.95 18.60
C THR A 87 -23.87 9.50 17.22
N PRO A 88 -24.81 10.25 16.60
CA PRO A 88 -24.55 10.93 15.32
C PRO A 88 -23.33 11.85 15.36
N ASP A 89 -23.06 12.53 16.49
CA ASP A 89 -21.90 13.42 16.61
C ASP A 89 -20.58 12.66 16.69
N GLN A 90 -20.58 11.48 17.34
CA GLN A 90 -19.42 10.61 17.33
C GLN A 90 -19.15 10.05 15.93
N MET A 91 -20.18 9.59 15.22
CA MET A 91 -20.06 9.10 13.85
C MET A 91 -19.60 10.21 12.91
N ASP A 92 -20.08 11.44 13.05
CA ASP A 92 -19.64 12.63 12.31
C ASP A 92 -18.13 12.87 12.54
N THR A 93 -17.68 12.86 13.80
CA THR A 93 -16.28 13.01 14.14
C THR A 93 -15.41 11.91 13.47
N ILE A 94 -15.88 10.66 13.50
CA ILE A 94 -15.18 9.51 12.89
C ILE A 94 -15.04 9.72 11.38
N VAL A 95 -16.14 9.99 10.66
CA VAL A 95 -16.09 10.07 9.19
C VAL A 95 -15.26 11.25 8.68
N ARG A 96 -15.15 12.32 9.46
CA ARG A 96 -14.28 13.47 9.18
C ARG A 96 -12.81 13.16 9.45
N GLY A 97 -12.52 12.35 10.45
CA GLY A 97 -11.16 11.96 10.84
C GLY A 97 -10.56 10.86 9.98
N ILE A 98 -11.32 10.20 9.13
CA ILE A 98 -10.84 9.11 8.27
C ILE A 98 -10.11 9.66 7.04
N ASP A 99 -8.87 9.22 6.85
CA ASP A 99 -8.21 9.30 5.54
C ASP A 99 -8.78 8.20 4.62
N TRP A 100 -9.81 8.56 3.85
CA TRP A 100 -10.51 7.64 2.96
C TRP A 100 -9.61 7.06 1.88
N GLY A 101 -8.63 7.83 1.40
CA GLY A 101 -7.65 7.36 0.42
C GLY A 101 -6.78 6.25 0.97
N TRP A 102 -6.39 6.36 2.25
CA TRP A 102 -5.63 5.31 2.94
C TRP A 102 -6.50 4.11 3.29
N VAL A 103 -7.70 4.32 3.83
CA VAL A 103 -8.62 3.24 4.25
C VAL A 103 -9.03 2.37 3.06
N PHE A 104 -9.33 2.98 1.91
CA PHE A 104 -9.66 2.25 0.67
C PHE A 104 -8.43 1.87 -0.16
N SER A 105 -7.27 1.78 0.47
CA SER A 105 -6.07 1.21 -0.12
C SER A 105 -5.48 0.21 0.86
N ASP A 106 -4.88 -0.87 0.36
CA ASP A 106 -4.06 -1.76 1.19
C ASP A 106 -2.62 -1.24 1.27
N ARG A 107 -2.41 0.06 1.03
CA ARG A 107 -1.09 0.68 1.08
C ARG A 107 -0.62 0.76 2.52
N LEU A 108 0.62 0.41 2.70
CA LEU A 108 1.36 0.64 3.93
C LEU A 108 2.07 1.98 3.82
N SER A 109 2.17 2.72 4.92
CA SER A 109 3.07 3.87 4.97
C SER A 109 4.50 3.39 4.67
N ARG A 110 5.22 4.13 3.83
CA ARG A 110 6.59 3.76 3.42
C ARG A 110 7.55 3.59 4.59
N ASN A 111 7.29 4.22 5.71
CA ASN A 111 8.09 4.09 6.93
C ASN A 111 8.13 2.67 7.52
N TYR A 112 7.27 1.77 7.06
CA TYR A 112 7.22 0.37 7.51
C TYR A 112 7.90 -0.61 6.53
N TYR A 113 8.27 -0.15 5.34
CA TYR A 113 9.08 -0.96 4.43
C TYR A 113 10.56 -0.92 4.85
N SER A 114 11.27 -2.01 4.61
CA SER A 114 12.72 -1.97 4.66
C SER A 114 13.28 -1.04 3.58
N TYR A 115 14.51 -0.54 3.78
CA TYR A 115 15.20 0.26 2.77
C TYR A 115 15.22 -0.44 1.39
N SER A 116 15.57 -1.73 1.38
CA SER A 116 15.63 -2.54 0.15
C SER A 116 14.28 -2.70 -0.53
N ASP A 117 13.20 -2.89 0.24
CA ASP A 117 11.84 -3.05 -0.32
C ASP A 117 11.29 -1.74 -0.88
N ALA A 118 11.56 -0.61 -0.23
CA ALA A 118 11.17 0.70 -0.73
C ALA A 118 11.85 0.99 -2.07
N ARG A 119 13.18 0.77 -2.15
CA ARG A 119 13.96 0.95 -3.39
C ARG A 119 13.57 -0.04 -4.48
N TYR A 120 13.20 -1.27 -4.12
CA TYR A 120 12.73 -2.27 -5.08
C TYR A 120 11.49 -1.79 -5.82
N ARG A 121 10.48 -1.33 -5.09
CA ARG A 121 9.18 -0.90 -5.65
C ARG A 121 9.28 0.28 -6.62
N GLU A 122 10.32 1.10 -6.51
CA GLU A 122 10.54 2.26 -7.39
C GLU A 122 11.10 1.89 -8.77
N LYS A 123 11.60 0.67 -8.95
CA LYS A 123 12.24 0.22 -10.18
C LYS A 123 11.32 -0.54 -11.12
N TYR A 124 10.20 -1.08 -10.61
CA TYR A 124 9.38 -2.02 -11.37
C TYR A 124 7.97 -1.48 -11.61
N MET A 125 7.59 -1.43 -12.88
CA MET A 125 6.22 -1.12 -13.32
C MET A 125 5.25 -2.22 -12.89
N ILE A 126 5.68 -3.46 -12.99
CA ILE A 126 4.91 -4.64 -12.60
C ILE A 126 5.74 -5.43 -11.61
N SER A 127 5.16 -5.73 -10.46
CA SER A 127 5.73 -6.62 -9.46
C SER A 127 4.68 -7.67 -9.12
N VAL A 128 4.93 -8.92 -9.54
CA VAL A 128 4.01 -10.04 -9.34
C VAL A 128 4.63 -11.00 -8.34
N PRO A 129 4.05 -11.07 -7.14
CA PRO A 129 4.42 -12.12 -6.19
C PRO A 129 3.84 -13.46 -6.65
N PHE A 130 4.57 -14.56 -6.44
CA PHE A 130 4.12 -15.89 -6.84
C PHE A 130 4.50 -16.97 -5.84
N PHE A 131 3.75 -18.08 -5.85
CA PHE A 131 4.06 -19.30 -5.12
C PHE A 131 4.65 -20.35 -6.06
N TYR A 132 5.60 -21.12 -5.56
CA TYR A 132 5.99 -22.36 -6.20
C TYR A 132 5.05 -23.49 -5.71
N GLU A 133 4.67 -24.43 -6.58
CA GLU A 133 3.65 -25.45 -6.31
C GLU A 133 3.90 -26.23 -5.01
N LYS A 134 5.15 -26.57 -4.71
CA LYS A 134 5.55 -27.27 -3.48
C LYS A 134 5.26 -26.47 -2.20
N ASP A 135 5.44 -25.15 -2.25
CA ASP A 135 5.21 -24.27 -1.11
C ASP A 135 3.71 -24.09 -0.85
N TYR A 136 2.90 -24.12 -1.91
CA TYR A 136 1.45 -24.12 -1.82
C TYR A 136 0.90 -25.35 -1.09
N TYR A 137 1.38 -26.54 -1.40
CA TYR A 137 0.97 -27.77 -0.71
C TYR A 137 1.41 -27.80 0.75
N MET A 138 2.61 -27.31 1.06
CA MET A 138 3.09 -27.20 2.44
C MET A 138 2.26 -26.21 3.26
N MET A 139 1.83 -25.09 2.68
CA MET A 139 0.91 -24.15 3.32
C MET A 139 -0.48 -24.74 3.52
N LYS A 140 -0.99 -25.49 2.54
CA LYS A 140 -2.28 -26.17 2.62
C LYS A 140 -2.30 -27.21 3.75
N MET A 141 -1.24 -27.98 3.93
CA MET A 141 -1.13 -28.96 5.02
C MET A 141 -1.05 -28.29 6.41
N ALA A 142 -0.46 -27.10 6.51
CA ALA A 142 -0.42 -26.35 7.77
C ALA A 142 -1.76 -25.70 8.13
N ASP A 143 -2.63 -25.49 7.15
CA ASP A 143 -3.87 -24.71 7.25
C ASP A 143 -5.15 -25.59 7.32
N GLU A 144 -5.04 -26.91 7.10
CA GLU A 144 -6.20 -27.82 7.09
C GLU A 144 -6.97 -27.88 8.42
N SER A 145 -6.48 -27.26 9.48
CA SER A 145 -7.17 -27.24 10.78
C SER A 145 -8.12 -26.05 11.00
N ARG A 146 -8.06 -24.96 10.22
CA ARG A 146 -8.83 -23.73 10.53
C ARG A 146 -9.30 -22.86 9.35
N PHE A 147 -8.84 -23.05 8.13
CA PHE A 147 -9.25 -22.23 6.98
C PHE A 147 -9.81 -23.08 5.83
N THR A 148 -10.88 -22.59 5.22
CA THR A 148 -11.42 -23.13 3.98
C THR A 148 -10.30 -23.16 2.93
N PRO A 149 -10.08 -24.26 2.22
CA PRO A 149 -8.98 -24.37 1.28
C PRO A 149 -9.08 -23.26 0.23
N LEU A 150 -7.98 -22.52 0.04
CA LEU A 150 -7.81 -21.69 -1.15
C LEU A 150 -8.11 -22.56 -2.36
N ASN A 151 -9.00 -22.11 -3.22
CA ASN A 151 -9.36 -22.87 -4.41
C ASN A 151 -8.08 -23.09 -5.23
N LYS A 152 -7.94 -24.26 -5.82
CA LYS A 152 -6.85 -24.68 -6.72
C LYS A 152 -6.55 -23.66 -7.84
N TYR A 153 -7.41 -22.66 -8.01
CA TYR A 153 -7.39 -21.62 -9.02
C TYR A 153 -6.81 -20.28 -8.55
N ASP A 154 -6.45 -20.13 -7.27
CA ASP A 154 -5.92 -18.86 -6.73
C ASP A 154 -4.38 -18.74 -6.84
N VAL A 155 -3.72 -19.66 -7.53
CA VAL A 155 -2.25 -19.74 -7.62
C VAL A 155 -1.80 -19.88 -9.07
N LEU A 156 -0.83 -19.08 -9.48
CA LEU A 156 -0.15 -19.25 -10.76
C LEU A 156 0.64 -20.58 -10.72
N HIS A 157 0.14 -21.61 -11.38
CA HIS A 157 0.84 -22.89 -11.50
C HIS A 157 1.89 -22.78 -12.61
N ILE A 158 3.15 -22.68 -12.23
CA ILE A 158 4.28 -22.92 -13.12
C ILE A 158 4.72 -24.38 -12.88
N GLY A 159 4.00 -25.31 -13.47
CA GLY A 159 4.27 -26.74 -13.36
C GLY A 159 3.92 -27.47 -14.66
N ALA A 160 4.77 -28.39 -15.06
CA ALA A 160 4.70 -29.08 -16.33
C ALA A 160 3.67 -30.21 -16.31
N ASP A 161 2.46 -29.91 -16.77
CA ASP A 161 1.60 -30.92 -17.40
C ASP A 161 1.25 -30.44 -18.80
N ARG A 162 1.54 -31.35 -19.76
CA ARG A 162 1.43 -31.10 -21.20
C ARG A 162 -0.05 -31.06 -21.63
N GLU A 163 -0.67 -29.90 -21.53
CA GLU A 163 -1.87 -29.55 -22.28
C GLU A 163 -1.66 -28.19 -22.94
N ASP A 164 -2.22 -28.01 -24.13
CA ASP A 164 -1.95 -26.92 -25.07
C ASP A 164 -1.69 -25.54 -24.45
N GLY A 165 -0.49 -24.98 -24.73
CA GLY A 165 0.06 -23.78 -24.08
C GLY A 165 -0.80 -22.51 -24.15
N ALA A 166 -1.77 -22.40 -25.07
CA ALA A 166 -2.66 -21.25 -25.20
C ALA A 166 -3.83 -21.31 -24.18
N ASP A 167 -4.36 -22.50 -23.91
CA ASP A 167 -5.43 -22.72 -22.92
C ASP A 167 -4.87 -22.64 -21.49
N MET A 168 -3.62 -23.06 -21.30
CA MET A 168 -2.89 -22.94 -20.05
C MET A 168 -2.59 -21.47 -19.69
N LEU A 169 -2.19 -20.65 -20.67
CA LEU A 169 -1.96 -19.20 -20.47
C LEU A 169 -3.26 -18.48 -20.10
N ARG A 170 -4.37 -18.84 -20.73
CA ARG A 170 -5.68 -18.23 -20.50
C ARG A 170 -6.28 -18.63 -19.15
N LYS A 171 -6.20 -19.90 -18.77
CA LYS A 171 -6.63 -20.38 -17.44
C LYS A 171 -5.78 -19.81 -16.32
N ASN A 172 -4.47 -19.73 -16.52
CA ASN A 172 -3.54 -19.21 -15.51
C ASN A 172 -3.62 -17.68 -15.38
N LEU A 173 -3.80 -16.94 -16.48
CA LEU A 173 -3.92 -15.48 -16.44
C LEU A 173 -5.22 -15.01 -15.78
N LEU A 174 -6.34 -15.67 -16.06
CA LEU A 174 -7.63 -15.34 -15.43
C LEU A 174 -7.74 -15.87 -14.00
N GLY A 175 -7.12 -17.01 -13.69
CA GLY A 175 -7.08 -17.57 -12.35
C GLY A 175 -6.10 -16.87 -11.39
N SER A 176 -5.14 -16.13 -11.93
CA SER A 176 -4.19 -15.33 -11.14
C SER A 176 -4.69 -13.91 -10.85
N LEU A 177 -5.82 -13.49 -11.41
CA LEU A 177 -6.41 -12.21 -11.06
C LEU A 177 -6.89 -12.25 -9.60
N PRO A 178 -6.55 -11.24 -8.79
CA PRO A 178 -7.01 -11.15 -7.41
C PRO A 178 -8.53 -11.10 -7.37
N SER A 179 -9.13 -11.72 -6.35
CA SER A 179 -10.59 -11.74 -6.15
C SER A 179 -11.21 -10.36 -5.89
N GLY A 180 -10.39 -9.32 -5.74
CA GLY A 180 -10.73 -7.91 -5.63
C GLY A 180 -9.46 -7.08 -5.77
N TYR A 181 -9.60 -5.81 -6.16
CA TYR A 181 -8.48 -4.88 -6.29
C TYR A 181 -7.89 -4.51 -4.91
N ILE A 182 -8.74 -4.48 -3.88
CA ILE A 182 -8.40 -4.15 -2.49
C ILE A 182 -8.75 -5.34 -1.60
N TYR A 183 -7.79 -5.88 -0.84
CA TYR A 183 -8.06 -6.90 0.18
C TYR A 183 -8.90 -6.33 1.33
N GLY A 184 -8.78 -5.04 1.61
CA GLY A 184 -9.55 -4.31 2.62
C GLY A 184 -9.01 -4.49 4.03
N GLN A 185 -7.69 -4.66 4.19
CA GLN A 185 -7.02 -4.77 5.47
C GLN A 185 -7.26 -3.54 6.36
N ASN A 186 -7.06 -2.34 5.78
CA ASN A 186 -7.23 -1.09 6.52
C ASN A 186 -8.68 -0.86 6.94
N VAL A 187 -9.64 -1.22 6.07
CA VAL A 187 -11.07 -1.20 6.39
C VAL A 187 -11.39 -2.17 7.54
N SER A 188 -10.86 -3.41 7.48
CA SER A 188 -11.10 -4.42 8.52
C SER A 188 -10.54 -3.97 9.87
N ASN A 189 -9.33 -3.40 9.90
CA ASN A 189 -8.72 -2.89 11.12
C ASN A 189 -9.45 -1.64 11.66
N LEU A 190 -9.96 -0.78 10.77
CA LEU A 190 -10.83 0.33 11.18
C LEU A 190 -12.12 -0.20 11.84
N ILE A 191 -12.79 -1.17 11.22
CA ILE A 191 -13.98 -1.80 11.82
C ILE A 191 -13.62 -2.42 13.16
N SER A 192 -12.49 -3.14 13.28
CA SER A 192 -12.02 -3.70 14.55
C SER A 192 -11.82 -2.64 15.63
N SER A 193 -11.22 -1.49 15.29
CA SER A 193 -11.05 -0.40 16.25
C SER A 193 -12.38 0.23 16.72
N LEU A 194 -13.41 0.19 15.88
CA LEU A 194 -14.73 0.77 16.17
C LEU A 194 -15.69 -0.21 16.84
N THR A 195 -15.36 -1.50 16.94
CA THR A 195 -16.25 -2.55 17.45
C THR A 195 -15.70 -3.25 18.70
N VAL A 196 -14.74 -2.65 19.39
CA VAL A 196 -14.12 -3.21 20.60
C VAL A 196 -15.18 -3.49 21.69
N GLY A 197 -15.12 -4.70 22.26
CA GLY A 197 -16.12 -5.20 23.20
C GLY A 197 -17.29 -5.95 22.54
N TYR A 198 -17.35 -6.01 21.21
CA TYR A 198 -18.41 -6.68 20.45
C TYR A 198 -17.85 -7.60 19.33
N GLN A 199 -16.58 -8.00 19.42
CA GLN A 199 -15.91 -8.78 18.36
C GLN A 199 -16.05 -10.30 18.53
N ASP A 200 -16.56 -10.75 19.68
CA ASP A 200 -16.95 -12.14 19.87
C ASP A 200 -18.19 -12.49 19.04
N SER A 201 -18.43 -13.80 18.86
CA SER A 201 -19.67 -14.25 18.22
C SER A 201 -20.84 -13.99 19.13
N ILE A 202 -21.71 -13.07 18.73
CA ILE A 202 -22.85 -12.58 19.53
C ILE A 202 -24.16 -12.68 18.73
N ASP A 203 -25.29 -12.67 19.44
CA ASP A 203 -26.60 -12.50 18.81
C ASP A 203 -26.90 -10.99 18.70
N PHE A 204 -27.11 -10.51 17.49
CA PHE A 204 -27.29 -9.07 17.24
C PHE A 204 -28.58 -8.49 17.79
N LYS A 205 -29.53 -9.34 18.22
CA LYS A 205 -30.70 -8.87 18.97
C LYS A 205 -30.32 -8.38 20.37
N GLU A 206 -29.18 -8.78 20.92
CA GLU A 206 -28.68 -8.35 22.24
C GLU A 206 -27.84 -7.06 22.20
N LEU A 207 -27.61 -6.52 21.01
CA LEU A 207 -26.96 -5.21 20.87
C LEU A 207 -27.81 -4.10 21.53
N PRO A 208 -27.20 -2.96 21.87
CA PRO A 208 -27.93 -1.80 22.43
C PRO A 208 -29.17 -1.44 21.62
N ILE A 209 -29.08 -1.47 20.30
CA ILE A 209 -30.22 -1.48 19.38
C ILE A 209 -30.10 -2.74 18.53
N PRO A 210 -31.12 -3.63 18.50
CA PRO A 210 -31.14 -4.80 17.65
C PRO A 210 -30.77 -4.51 16.19
N TYR A 211 -29.94 -5.35 15.60
CA TYR A 211 -29.34 -5.10 14.30
C TYR A 211 -29.41 -6.29 13.37
N ALA A 212 -29.57 -6.02 12.07
CA ALA A 212 -29.34 -6.97 11.02
C ALA A 212 -28.78 -6.29 9.77
N CYS A 213 -27.91 -6.96 9.03
CA CYS A 213 -27.46 -6.48 7.73
C CYS A 213 -27.44 -7.59 6.68
N ILE A 214 -27.43 -7.18 5.43
CA ILE A 214 -27.49 -8.10 4.30
C ILE A 214 -26.12 -8.19 3.63
N ALA A 215 -25.68 -9.41 3.35
CA ALA A 215 -24.61 -9.73 2.41
C ALA A 215 -25.16 -10.68 1.33
N ALA A 216 -24.42 -10.84 0.22
CA ALA A 216 -24.78 -11.79 -0.83
C ALA A 216 -23.75 -12.92 -0.87
N ASP A 217 -24.20 -14.17 -0.80
CA ASP A 217 -23.32 -15.31 -0.94
C ASP A 217 -23.17 -15.72 -2.40
N MET A 218 -21.95 -15.63 -2.91
CA MET A 218 -21.62 -15.97 -4.31
C MET A 218 -21.70 -17.47 -4.59
N VAL A 219 -21.61 -18.32 -3.56
CA VAL A 219 -21.67 -19.79 -3.72
C VAL A 219 -23.10 -20.25 -3.93
N SER A 220 -24.00 -19.83 -3.05
CA SER A 220 -25.44 -20.22 -3.14
C SER A 220 -26.29 -19.28 -3.98
N GLY A 221 -25.77 -18.07 -4.27
CA GLY A 221 -26.51 -17.01 -4.93
C GLY A 221 -27.61 -16.40 -4.07
N LYS A 222 -27.67 -16.66 -2.75
CA LYS A 222 -28.71 -16.17 -1.83
C LYS A 222 -28.24 -14.96 -1.03
N ALA A 223 -29.19 -14.22 -0.46
CA ALA A 223 -28.92 -13.25 0.56
C ALA A 223 -28.54 -13.95 1.87
N LYS A 224 -27.45 -13.50 2.52
CA LYS A 224 -27.11 -13.84 3.90
C LYS A 224 -27.65 -12.73 4.80
N ILE A 225 -28.54 -13.09 5.71
CA ILE A 225 -29.02 -12.20 6.75
C ILE A 225 -28.09 -12.37 7.96
N TRP A 226 -27.31 -11.33 8.25
CA TRP A 226 -26.53 -11.28 9.46
C TRP A 226 -27.40 -10.82 10.63
N HIS A 227 -27.73 -11.73 11.51
CA HIS A 227 -28.46 -11.52 12.77
C HIS A 227 -27.68 -12.02 13.98
N SER A 228 -26.59 -12.71 13.77
CA SER A 228 -25.67 -13.23 14.78
C SER A 228 -24.30 -13.53 14.15
N GLY A 229 -23.29 -13.75 14.98
CA GLY A 229 -21.92 -14.02 14.57
C GLY A 229 -20.99 -12.89 14.97
N LYS A 230 -19.86 -12.78 14.26
CA LYS A 230 -18.93 -11.66 14.47
C LYS A 230 -19.44 -10.42 13.73
N ILE A 231 -19.60 -9.32 14.45
CA ILE A 231 -20.07 -8.07 13.85
C ILE A 231 -19.10 -7.52 12.81
N ASN A 232 -17.80 -7.77 12.98
CA ASN A 232 -16.77 -7.39 12.01
C ASN A 232 -16.98 -8.08 10.65
N ASP A 233 -17.28 -9.39 10.65
CA ASP A 233 -17.55 -10.15 9.43
C ASP A 233 -18.83 -9.66 8.76
N ALA A 234 -19.86 -9.36 9.56
CA ALA A 234 -21.12 -8.82 9.06
C ALA A 234 -20.92 -7.46 8.38
N MET A 235 -20.28 -6.51 9.08
CA MET A 235 -20.03 -5.16 8.58
C MET A 235 -19.06 -5.18 7.38
N ARG A 236 -18.03 -6.03 7.42
CA ARG A 236 -17.06 -6.12 6.32
C ARG A 236 -17.66 -6.77 5.08
N SER A 237 -18.48 -7.84 5.24
CA SER A 237 -19.07 -8.54 4.11
C SER A 237 -20.16 -7.72 3.41
N THR A 238 -21.01 -7.01 4.17
CA THR A 238 -22.10 -6.21 3.61
C THR A 238 -21.59 -5.09 2.68
N MET A 239 -20.34 -4.64 2.83
CA MET A 239 -19.72 -3.59 2.01
C MET A 239 -18.71 -4.11 0.97
N SER A 240 -18.55 -5.42 0.83
CA SER A 240 -17.56 -6.03 -0.09
C SER A 240 -18.01 -5.96 -1.54
N ILE A 241 -17.91 -4.78 -2.17
CA ILE A 241 -18.29 -4.56 -3.57
C ILE A 241 -17.43 -5.42 -4.49
N PRO A 242 -18.04 -6.35 -5.30
CA PRO A 242 -17.29 -7.19 -6.22
C PRO A 242 -16.40 -6.38 -7.18
N GLY A 243 -15.19 -6.85 -7.40
CA GLY A 243 -14.20 -6.18 -8.25
C GLY A 243 -13.43 -5.03 -7.57
N ILE A 244 -14.00 -4.43 -6.52
CA ILE A 244 -13.31 -3.40 -5.70
C ILE A 244 -12.69 -4.07 -4.48
N PHE A 245 -13.50 -4.70 -3.65
CA PHE A 245 -13.04 -5.38 -2.43
C PHE A 245 -13.02 -6.89 -2.59
N ALA A 246 -12.02 -7.52 -2.00
CA ALA A 246 -12.01 -8.98 -1.85
C ALA A 246 -13.21 -9.45 -1.02
N PRO A 247 -13.88 -10.56 -1.40
CA PRO A 247 -15.00 -11.11 -0.66
C PRO A 247 -14.58 -11.63 0.72
N VAL A 248 -15.50 -11.59 1.67
CA VAL A 248 -15.32 -12.20 2.99
C VAL A 248 -15.65 -13.70 2.90
N ARG A 249 -14.69 -14.54 3.30
CA ARG A 249 -14.84 -15.98 3.32
C ARG A 249 -15.06 -16.46 4.74
N VAL A 250 -16.24 -16.95 5.03
CA VAL A 250 -16.63 -17.39 6.38
C VAL A 250 -17.65 -18.54 6.29
N GLU A 251 -17.48 -19.57 7.12
CA GLU A 251 -18.43 -20.71 7.23
C GLU A 251 -18.80 -21.37 5.89
N GLY A 252 -17.86 -21.46 4.94
CA GLY A 252 -18.07 -22.03 3.61
C GLY A 252 -18.78 -21.10 2.63
N MET A 253 -19.07 -19.85 3.01
CA MET A 253 -19.66 -18.82 2.16
C MET A 253 -18.57 -17.90 1.57
N VAL A 254 -18.87 -17.32 0.42
CA VAL A 254 -18.10 -16.28 -0.24
C VAL A 254 -18.98 -15.04 -0.31
N LEU A 255 -18.84 -14.17 0.69
CA LEU A 255 -19.76 -13.07 0.91
C LEU A 255 -19.26 -11.77 0.25
N VAL A 256 -20.16 -11.14 -0.46
CA VAL A 256 -19.98 -9.84 -1.12
C VAL A 256 -21.10 -8.89 -0.72
N ASP A 257 -21.03 -7.63 -1.22
CA ASP A 257 -22.00 -6.57 -0.91
C ASP A 257 -23.45 -7.05 -1.10
N GLY A 258 -24.26 -6.77 -0.09
CA GLY A 258 -25.66 -7.19 -0.05
C GLY A 258 -26.55 -6.52 -1.10
N GLY A 259 -26.11 -5.40 -1.67
CA GLY A 259 -26.83 -4.68 -2.71
C GLY A 259 -27.13 -5.52 -3.96
N LEU A 260 -26.33 -6.58 -4.20
CA LEU A 260 -26.60 -7.56 -5.25
C LEU A 260 -27.92 -8.34 -5.07
N ARG A 261 -28.44 -8.42 -3.85
CA ARG A 261 -29.65 -9.20 -3.52
C ARG A 261 -30.75 -8.35 -2.91
N ASP A 262 -30.43 -7.53 -1.93
CA ASP A 262 -31.39 -6.64 -1.27
C ASP A 262 -30.70 -5.40 -0.75
N ASN A 263 -30.73 -4.34 -1.54
CA ASN A 263 -30.10 -3.06 -1.19
C ASN A 263 -30.93 -2.23 -0.20
N TYR A 264 -32.16 -2.62 0.08
CA TYR A 264 -33.09 -1.86 0.93
C TYR A 264 -34.06 -2.79 1.69
N PRO A 265 -33.62 -3.44 2.78
CA PRO A 265 -34.30 -4.61 3.38
C PRO A 265 -35.52 -4.25 4.23
N THR A 266 -36.48 -3.47 3.68
CA THR A 266 -37.69 -3.03 4.38
C THR A 266 -38.70 -4.14 4.57
N SER A 267 -38.79 -5.10 3.65
CA SER A 267 -39.61 -6.29 3.81
C SER A 267 -39.14 -7.17 4.98
N LEU A 268 -37.82 -7.27 5.18
CA LEU A 268 -37.23 -7.97 6.31
C LEU A 268 -37.58 -7.28 7.64
N ALA A 269 -37.51 -5.94 7.70
CA ALA A 269 -37.90 -5.17 8.86
C ALA A 269 -39.39 -5.42 9.23
N ARG A 270 -40.26 -5.46 8.22
CA ARG A 270 -41.67 -5.78 8.43
C ARG A 270 -41.88 -7.21 8.93
N ALA A 271 -41.14 -8.17 8.38
CA ALA A 271 -41.18 -9.58 8.81
C ALA A 271 -40.69 -9.75 10.25
N MET A 272 -39.67 -8.96 10.67
CA MET A 272 -39.13 -8.93 12.01
C MET A 272 -40.05 -8.23 13.03
N GLY A 273 -41.18 -7.68 12.59
CA GLY A 273 -42.24 -7.16 13.47
C GLY A 273 -42.24 -5.65 13.65
N ALA A 274 -41.66 -4.88 12.75
CA ALA A 274 -41.79 -3.42 12.76
C ALA A 274 -43.21 -2.95 12.43
N ASP A 275 -43.78 -2.10 13.29
CA ASP A 275 -45.07 -1.42 13.02
C ASP A 275 -44.86 -0.20 12.14
N ILE A 276 -43.82 0.57 12.41
CA ILE A 276 -43.43 1.77 11.68
C ILE A 276 -42.04 1.55 11.10
N ILE A 277 -41.87 1.77 9.80
CA ILE A 277 -40.59 1.70 9.11
C ILE A 277 -40.22 3.07 8.60
N ILE A 278 -39.12 3.62 9.14
CA ILE A 278 -38.46 4.80 8.61
C ILE A 278 -37.35 4.31 7.68
N GLY A 279 -37.55 4.53 6.39
CA GLY A 279 -36.62 4.04 5.38
C GLY A 279 -35.83 5.17 4.71
N VAL A 280 -34.51 5.04 4.61
CA VAL A 280 -33.62 5.98 3.94
C VAL A 280 -33.13 5.37 2.63
N ASP A 281 -33.57 5.94 1.51
CA ASP A 281 -33.26 5.49 0.15
C ASP A 281 -32.22 6.40 -0.49
N LEU A 282 -31.00 5.87 -0.72
CA LEU A 282 -29.89 6.55 -1.41
C LEU A 282 -29.77 6.15 -2.88
N SER A 283 -30.68 5.33 -3.40
CA SER A 283 -30.60 4.83 -4.77
C SER A 283 -30.84 5.92 -5.80
N GLN A 284 -30.09 5.85 -6.89
CA GLN A 284 -30.27 6.69 -8.09
C GLN A 284 -30.77 5.80 -9.23
N ARG A 285 -32.10 5.68 -9.35
CA ARG A 285 -32.76 4.73 -10.25
C ARG A 285 -32.56 4.95 -11.75
N ARG A 286 -32.23 6.16 -12.17
CA ARG A 286 -32.09 6.51 -13.59
C ARG A 286 -30.79 7.25 -13.79
N ARG A 287 -29.74 6.51 -14.09
CA ARG A 287 -28.52 7.12 -14.60
C ARG A 287 -28.72 7.45 -16.06
N THR A 288 -28.29 8.61 -16.45
CA THR A 288 -28.27 9.04 -17.84
C THR A 288 -27.06 8.38 -18.54
N TYR A 289 -27.10 8.30 -19.86
CA TYR A 289 -26.00 7.83 -20.69
C TYR A 289 -24.65 8.48 -20.30
N VAL A 290 -24.67 9.77 -19.91
CA VAL A 290 -23.47 10.54 -19.52
C VAL A 290 -22.93 10.13 -18.14
N GLN A 291 -23.68 9.44 -17.31
CA GLN A 291 -23.33 9.06 -15.92
C GLN A 291 -22.74 7.65 -15.79
N VAL A 292 -22.58 6.89 -16.90
CA VAL A 292 -22.03 5.53 -16.89
C VAL A 292 -20.77 5.52 -17.76
N ASN A 293 -19.71 6.19 -17.29
CA ASN A 293 -18.52 6.47 -18.09
C ASN A 293 -17.25 5.76 -17.62
N ASN A 294 -17.23 5.24 -16.40
CA ASN A 294 -16.07 4.59 -15.84
C ASN A 294 -16.44 3.22 -15.23
N ILE A 295 -15.42 2.41 -14.92
CA ILE A 295 -15.60 1.06 -14.40
C ILE A 295 -16.37 1.03 -13.06
N GLY A 296 -16.21 2.05 -12.22
CA GLY A 296 -16.94 2.17 -10.95
C GLY A 296 -18.43 2.42 -11.17
N ASP A 297 -18.79 3.24 -12.16
CA ASP A 297 -20.18 3.50 -12.53
C ASP A 297 -20.83 2.26 -13.15
N ILE A 298 -20.09 1.49 -13.98
CA ILE A 298 -20.56 0.24 -14.58
C ILE A 298 -20.82 -0.80 -13.50
N ILE A 299 -19.89 -0.98 -12.55
CA ILE A 299 -20.04 -1.91 -11.43
C ILE A 299 -21.24 -1.52 -10.57
N SER A 300 -21.36 -0.24 -10.20
CA SER A 300 -22.49 0.26 -9.41
C SER A 300 -23.83 0.06 -10.11
N GLN A 301 -23.88 0.34 -11.42
CA GLN A 301 -25.10 0.09 -12.20
C GLN A 301 -25.42 -1.40 -12.29
N GLY A 302 -24.41 -2.27 -12.41
CA GLY A 302 -24.58 -3.71 -12.40
C GLY A 302 -25.19 -4.22 -11.08
N ILE A 303 -24.72 -3.69 -9.94
CA ILE A 303 -25.28 -3.99 -8.62
C ILE A 303 -26.74 -3.54 -8.52
N ASP A 304 -27.03 -2.31 -8.93
CA ASP A 304 -28.39 -1.75 -8.93
C ASP A 304 -29.36 -2.58 -9.80
N MET A 305 -28.88 -3.10 -10.94
CA MET A 305 -29.67 -3.96 -11.82
C MET A 305 -29.95 -5.35 -11.23
N LEU A 306 -28.96 -5.96 -10.56
CA LEU A 306 -29.11 -7.29 -9.96
C LEU A 306 -30.05 -7.29 -8.74
N GLY A 307 -30.11 -6.20 -7.99
CA GLY A 307 -31.01 -6.03 -6.85
C GLY A 307 -32.37 -5.40 -7.17
N LEU A 308 -32.67 -5.14 -8.44
CA LEU A 308 -33.83 -4.33 -8.86
C LEU A 308 -35.18 -4.91 -8.41
N ASP A 309 -35.40 -6.22 -8.59
CA ASP A 309 -36.68 -6.88 -8.24
C ASP A 309 -37.01 -6.80 -6.75
N ALA A 310 -36.00 -6.96 -5.88
CA ALA A 310 -36.16 -6.80 -4.45
C ALA A 310 -36.40 -5.33 -4.08
N PHE A 311 -35.66 -4.43 -4.71
CA PHE A 311 -35.77 -3.00 -4.45
C PHE A 311 -37.15 -2.43 -4.83
N GLU A 312 -37.72 -2.80 -5.99
CA GLU A 312 -39.03 -2.32 -6.44
C GLU A 312 -40.17 -2.70 -5.46
N LYS A 313 -40.06 -3.85 -4.84
CA LYS A 313 -40.99 -4.28 -3.77
C LYS A 313 -40.75 -3.51 -2.48
N ASN A 314 -39.48 -3.41 -2.09
CA ASN A 314 -39.08 -2.87 -0.80
C ASN A 314 -39.30 -1.35 -0.68
N VAL A 315 -39.20 -0.60 -1.77
CA VAL A 315 -39.36 0.86 -1.77
C VAL A 315 -40.80 1.32 -1.44
N LEU A 316 -41.77 0.43 -1.57
CA LEU A 316 -43.18 0.73 -1.29
C LEU A 316 -43.57 0.53 0.18
N ILE A 317 -42.78 -0.18 0.95
CA ILE A 317 -43.10 -0.65 2.32
C ILE A 317 -42.92 0.42 3.41
N PRO A 318 -41.91 1.32 3.38
CA PRO A 318 -41.70 2.28 4.47
C PRO A 318 -42.87 3.20 4.68
N ASP A 319 -43.20 3.44 5.95
CA ASP A 319 -44.25 4.39 6.38
C ASP A 319 -43.73 5.84 6.24
N VAL A 320 -42.45 6.07 6.52
CA VAL A 320 -41.76 7.34 6.26
C VAL A 320 -40.60 7.09 5.31
N LYS A 321 -40.63 7.75 4.16
CA LYS A 321 -39.59 7.64 3.13
C LYS A 321 -38.71 8.87 3.14
N ILE A 322 -37.43 8.72 3.45
CA ILE A 322 -36.43 9.78 3.42
C ILE A 322 -35.53 9.53 2.22
N LYS A 323 -35.48 10.49 1.30
CA LYS A 323 -34.66 10.40 0.09
C LYS A 323 -33.82 11.66 -0.08
N PRO A 324 -32.56 11.65 0.40
CA PRO A 324 -31.63 12.75 0.17
C PRO A 324 -31.36 12.94 -1.33
N ASP A 325 -31.21 14.18 -1.74
CA ASP A 325 -30.82 14.53 -3.11
C ASP A 325 -29.29 14.46 -3.24
N LEU A 326 -28.80 13.37 -3.84
CA LEU A 326 -27.38 13.04 -3.93
C LEU A 326 -26.94 12.72 -5.36
N HIS A 327 -27.66 13.25 -6.37
CA HIS A 327 -27.44 12.86 -7.77
C HIS A 327 -26.07 13.27 -8.34
N GLU A 328 -25.38 14.24 -7.73
CA GLU A 328 -24.02 14.65 -8.11
C GLU A 328 -22.91 13.78 -7.51
N PHE A 329 -23.25 12.91 -6.55
CA PHE A 329 -22.29 12.04 -5.88
C PHE A 329 -22.36 10.60 -6.41
N ASN A 330 -21.21 9.97 -6.55
CA ASN A 330 -21.10 8.55 -6.84
C ASN A 330 -20.66 7.77 -5.59
N MET A 331 -20.50 6.44 -5.72
CA MET A 331 -20.13 5.58 -4.61
C MET A 331 -18.72 5.82 -4.06
N MET A 332 -17.83 6.50 -4.83
CA MET A 332 -16.43 6.79 -4.49
C MET A 332 -16.21 8.26 -4.09
N SER A 333 -17.24 9.05 -3.92
CA SER A 333 -17.16 10.48 -3.59
C SER A 333 -16.75 10.74 -2.14
N PHE A 334 -15.69 10.10 -1.68
CA PHE A 334 -15.12 10.24 -0.34
C PHE A 334 -14.08 11.39 -0.34
N SER A 335 -14.50 12.63 -0.09
CA SER A 335 -13.59 13.75 0.20
C SER A 335 -14.11 14.51 1.42
N ALA A 336 -13.25 15.28 2.08
CA ALA A 336 -13.66 16.07 3.26
C ALA A 336 -14.79 17.02 2.94
N GLU A 337 -14.74 17.70 1.77
CA GLU A 337 -15.79 18.61 1.33
C GLU A 337 -17.11 17.88 1.08
N ASN A 338 -17.06 16.69 0.48
CA ASN A 338 -18.26 15.90 0.21
C ASN A 338 -18.90 15.38 1.49
N VAL A 339 -18.12 15.06 2.52
CA VAL A 339 -18.64 14.61 3.83
C VAL A 339 -19.58 15.65 4.42
N ASP A 340 -19.19 16.94 4.40
CA ASP A 340 -20.02 18.03 4.92
C ASP A 340 -21.36 18.14 4.18
N VAL A 341 -21.30 18.09 2.86
CA VAL A 341 -22.50 18.21 2.03
C VAL A 341 -23.42 17.00 2.21
N LEU A 342 -22.86 15.79 2.28
CA LEU A 342 -23.64 14.57 2.45
C LEU A 342 -24.37 14.54 3.81
N LEU A 343 -23.68 14.92 4.89
CA LEU A 343 -24.28 15.02 6.23
C LEU A 343 -25.45 16.01 6.24
N GLU A 344 -25.24 17.21 5.70
CA GLU A 344 -26.24 18.25 5.65
C GLU A 344 -27.46 17.86 4.81
N ARG A 345 -27.26 17.26 3.61
CA ARG A 345 -28.36 16.80 2.77
C ARG A 345 -29.14 15.66 3.41
N GLY A 346 -28.48 14.78 4.16
CA GLY A 346 -29.16 13.78 4.97
C GLY A 346 -30.09 14.39 6.01
N TYR A 347 -29.60 15.39 6.73
CA TYR A 347 -30.37 16.12 7.73
C TYR A 347 -31.56 16.86 7.09
N GLN A 348 -31.35 17.59 6.01
CA GLN A 348 -32.39 18.33 5.28
C GLN A 348 -33.45 17.40 4.71
N ALA A 349 -33.09 16.25 4.18
CA ALA A 349 -34.04 15.27 3.65
C ALA A 349 -34.94 14.69 4.77
N ALA A 350 -34.40 14.46 5.97
CA ALA A 350 -35.20 14.07 7.10
C ALA A 350 -36.11 15.23 7.58
N GLN A 351 -35.59 16.45 7.64
CA GLN A 351 -36.36 17.66 7.98
C GLN A 351 -37.53 17.91 7.02
N ALA A 352 -37.36 17.61 5.74
CA ALA A 352 -38.43 17.69 4.76
C ALA A 352 -39.63 16.76 5.06
N GLN A 353 -39.41 15.72 5.89
CA GLN A 353 -40.47 14.82 6.37
C GLN A 353 -40.93 15.17 7.82
N ASP A 354 -40.63 16.37 8.33
CA ASP A 354 -40.86 16.78 9.72
C ASP A 354 -42.27 16.46 10.24
N SER A 355 -43.32 16.76 9.43
CA SER A 355 -44.70 16.51 9.83
C SER A 355 -44.97 14.99 10.10
N LEU A 356 -44.49 14.11 9.22
CA LEU A 356 -44.69 12.67 9.39
C LEU A 356 -43.81 12.14 10.56
N LEU A 357 -42.61 12.66 10.69
CA LEU A 357 -41.70 12.23 11.78
C LEU A 357 -42.20 12.70 13.15
N ARG A 358 -42.80 13.88 13.26
CA ARG A 358 -43.47 14.34 14.50
C ARG A 358 -44.69 13.49 14.84
N ASP A 359 -45.47 13.04 13.87
CA ASP A 359 -46.56 12.08 14.10
C ASP A 359 -45.98 10.76 14.65
N VAL A 360 -44.92 10.25 14.07
CA VAL A 360 -44.20 9.07 14.60
C VAL A 360 -43.73 9.32 16.02
N ALA A 361 -43.07 10.44 16.31
CA ALA A 361 -42.60 10.80 17.63
C ALA A 361 -43.75 10.85 18.64
N ALA A 362 -44.87 11.45 18.26
CA ALA A 362 -46.07 11.53 19.14
C ALA A 362 -46.67 10.16 19.41
N ARG A 363 -46.71 9.26 18.45
CA ARG A 363 -47.24 7.89 18.59
C ARG A 363 -46.31 6.94 19.34
N THR A 364 -45.03 7.28 19.40
CA THR A 364 -43.97 6.47 20.02
C THR A 364 -43.35 7.11 21.26
N SER A 365 -43.94 8.21 21.75
CA SER A 365 -43.49 8.91 22.95
C SER A 365 -43.39 7.93 24.14
N GLY A 366 -42.22 7.48 24.43
CA GLY A 366 -41.92 6.50 25.49
C GLY A 366 -40.44 6.51 25.82
N LYS A 367 -40.04 5.77 26.84
CA LYS A 367 -38.63 5.71 27.25
C LYS A 367 -37.73 5.38 26.06
N ARG A 368 -36.85 6.32 25.72
CA ARG A 368 -35.76 6.12 24.76
C ARG A 368 -34.92 4.96 25.27
N TYR A 369 -34.54 4.05 24.38
CA TYR A 369 -33.54 3.04 24.73
C TYR A 369 -32.26 3.80 25.10
N SER A 370 -31.83 3.68 26.35
CA SER A 370 -30.59 4.31 26.80
C SER A 370 -29.44 3.59 26.12
N ALA A 371 -28.73 4.27 25.23
CA ALA A 371 -27.54 3.73 24.61
C ALA A 371 -26.60 3.23 25.72
N SER A 372 -26.29 1.96 25.68
CA SER A 372 -25.23 1.40 26.50
C SER A 372 -23.88 1.92 26.05
N LYS A 373 -22.90 1.78 26.89
CA LYS A 373 -21.51 2.15 26.69
C LYS A 373 -21.03 1.93 25.24
N PRO A 374 -20.52 2.97 24.54
CA PRO A 374 -19.93 2.81 23.22
C PRO A 374 -18.68 1.92 23.28
N PRO A 375 -18.22 1.37 22.14
CA PRO A 375 -17.00 0.56 22.08
C PRO A 375 -15.80 1.23 22.73
N ALA A 376 -14.96 0.46 23.38
CA ALA A 376 -13.94 0.98 24.27
C ALA A 376 -12.80 1.74 23.56
N LEU A 377 -12.45 1.37 22.33
CA LEU A 377 -11.34 1.99 21.59
C LEU A 377 -11.85 3.02 20.58
N GLY A 378 -11.07 4.07 20.38
CA GLY A 378 -11.33 5.10 19.38
C GLY A 378 -12.16 6.29 19.84
N MET A 379 -13.15 6.12 20.71
CA MET A 379 -14.00 7.22 21.19
C MET A 379 -14.18 7.26 22.70
N SER A 380 -14.02 6.14 23.40
CA SER A 380 -14.28 6.04 24.83
C SER A 380 -13.06 5.77 25.69
N LYS A 381 -11.99 5.25 25.10
CA LYS A 381 -10.71 4.99 25.78
C LYS A 381 -9.54 5.23 24.81
N ASP A 382 -8.51 5.91 25.29
CA ASP A 382 -7.25 6.09 24.57
C ASP A 382 -6.39 4.83 24.54
N THR A 383 -6.52 3.96 25.55
CA THR A 383 -5.76 2.72 25.67
C THR A 383 -6.61 1.59 26.26
N ILE A 384 -6.29 0.37 25.86
CA ILE A 384 -6.84 -0.89 26.40
C ILE A 384 -5.71 -1.75 26.99
N VAL A 385 -6.06 -2.68 27.89
CA VAL A 385 -5.11 -3.63 28.47
C VAL A 385 -5.21 -4.96 27.74
N ILE A 386 -4.07 -5.47 27.24
CA ILE A 386 -3.98 -6.77 26.56
C ILE A 386 -3.53 -7.84 27.57
N ALA A 387 -4.42 -8.78 27.88
CA ALA A 387 -4.10 -9.92 28.77
C ALA A 387 -3.20 -10.92 28.08
N ASN A 388 -3.62 -11.39 26.91
CA ASN A 388 -2.91 -12.39 26.10
C ASN A 388 -2.85 -11.95 24.65
N PHE A 389 -1.98 -12.60 23.86
CA PHE A 389 -1.94 -12.43 22.42
C PHE A 389 -1.72 -13.78 21.73
N GLU A 390 -2.40 -13.95 20.61
CA GLU A 390 -2.34 -15.10 19.72
C GLU A 390 -2.05 -14.61 18.30
N MET A 391 -1.25 -15.37 17.55
CA MET A 391 -1.01 -15.13 16.12
C MET A 391 -1.51 -16.35 15.35
N THR A 392 -2.51 -16.15 14.49
CA THR A 392 -3.03 -17.19 13.60
C THR A 392 -2.38 -17.08 12.23
N GLY A 393 -2.25 -18.20 11.49
CA GLY A 393 -1.61 -18.21 10.16
C GLY A 393 -0.08 -18.02 10.18
N VAL A 394 0.56 -18.08 11.37
CA VAL A 394 2.00 -17.88 11.58
C VAL A 394 2.62 -19.19 12.03
N LEU A 395 3.75 -19.60 11.43
CA LEU A 395 4.47 -20.82 11.84
C LEU A 395 5.02 -20.69 13.27
N PRO A 396 5.08 -21.77 14.07
CA PRO A 396 5.55 -21.70 15.47
C PRO A 396 6.95 -21.07 15.63
N LYS A 397 7.87 -21.31 14.68
CA LYS A 397 9.20 -20.68 14.68
C LYS A 397 9.14 -19.18 14.43
N GLU A 398 8.23 -18.75 13.55
CA GLU A 398 8.01 -17.33 13.23
C GLU A 398 7.33 -16.59 14.37
N GLN A 399 6.42 -17.24 15.10
CA GLN A 399 5.70 -16.62 16.23
C GLN A 399 6.68 -16.13 17.32
N ALA A 400 7.65 -16.95 17.70
CA ALA A 400 8.63 -16.57 18.71
C ALA A 400 9.49 -15.38 18.27
N LEU A 401 9.88 -15.35 17.00
CA LEU A 401 10.66 -14.29 16.39
C LEU A 401 9.87 -12.98 16.31
N LEU A 402 8.63 -13.06 15.81
CA LEU A 402 7.76 -11.90 15.66
C LEU A 402 7.35 -11.32 17.01
N LYS A 403 7.08 -12.16 18.01
CA LYS A 403 6.80 -11.73 19.37
C LYS A 403 7.91 -10.83 19.93
N ASP A 404 9.14 -11.27 19.79
CA ASP A 404 10.32 -10.53 20.25
C ASP A 404 10.49 -9.21 19.46
N ARG A 405 10.35 -9.27 18.13
CA ARG A 405 10.48 -8.12 17.23
C ARG A 405 9.40 -7.05 17.45
N LEU A 406 8.17 -7.47 17.72
CA LEU A 406 7.04 -6.58 17.99
C LEU A 406 7.01 -6.06 19.44
N GLY A 407 7.87 -6.59 20.32
CA GLY A 407 7.94 -6.20 21.73
C GLY A 407 6.65 -6.49 22.52
N LEU A 408 5.90 -7.52 22.13
CA LEU A 408 4.63 -7.88 22.75
C LEU A 408 4.83 -8.46 24.15
N LYS A 409 4.16 -7.86 25.15
CA LYS A 409 4.22 -8.27 26.56
C LYS A 409 2.82 -8.48 27.12
N TYR A 410 2.65 -9.46 27.99
CA TYR A 410 1.41 -9.70 28.72
C TYR A 410 1.10 -8.52 29.65
N GLY A 411 -0.17 -8.13 29.74
CA GLY A 411 -0.61 -7.01 30.55
C GLY A 411 -0.23 -5.63 30.03
N GLN A 412 0.18 -5.53 28.76
CA GLN A 412 0.57 -4.27 28.14
C GLN A 412 -0.65 -3.41 27.82
N LYS A 413 -0.53 -2.10 28.11
CA LYS A 413 -1.48 -1.10 27.62
C LYS A 413 -1.14 -0.75 26.17
N MET A 414 -2.16 -0.71 25.32
CA MET A 414 -2.03 -0.39 23.91
C MET A 414 -3.07 0.64 23.48
N SER A 415 -2.63 1.60 22.67
CA SER A 415 -3.51 2.52 21.94
C SER A 415 -3.91 1.92 20.59
N LYS A 416 -4.80 2.60 19.87
CA LYS A 416 -5.11 2.26 18.47
C LYS A 416 -3.86 2.37 17.58
N GLU A 417 -3.06 3.41 17.80
CA GLU A 417 -1.82 3.64 17.07
C GLU A 417 -0.79 2.52 17.29
N ASP A 418 -0.72 1.97 18.51
CA ASP A 418 0.15 0.81 18.80
C ASP A 418 -0.30 -0.44 18.04
N LEU A 419 -1.61 -0.70 17.98
CA LEU A 419 -2.17 -1.83 17.21
C LEU A 419 -1.95 -1.64 15.71
N ASP A 420 -2.21 -0.45 15.18
CA ASP A 420 -1.95 -0.12 13.78
C ASP A 420 -0.45 -0.27 13.44
N HIS A 421 0.43 0.12 14.36
CA HIS A 421 1.88 -0.05 14.21
C HIS A 421 2.30 -1.53 14.17
N ILE A 422 1.72 -2.37 15.03
CA ILE A 422 1.95 -3.83 15.04
C ILE A 422 1.51 -4.45 13.70
N VAL A 423 0.30 -4.13 13.24
CA VAL A 423 -0.21 -4.58 11.94
C VAL A 423 0.73 -4.15 10.81
N ALA A 424 1.11 -2.87 10.82
CA ALA A 424 1.99 -2.30 9.80
C ALA A 424 3.38 -2.95 9.80
N GLN A 425 3.95 -3.25 10.97
CA GLN A 425 5.22 -3.97 11.08
C GLN A 425 5.14 -5.39 10.54
N LEU A 426 4.05 -6.13 10.86
CA LEU A 426 3.84 -7.49 10.35
C LEU A 426 3.67 -7.50 8.82
N TYR A 427 2.82 -6.60 8.31
CA TYR A 427 2.58 -6.46 6.88
C TYR A 427 3.84 -5.99 6.13
N GLY A 428 4.61 -5.09 6.74
CA GLY A 428 5.89 -4.58 6.21
C GLY A 428 6.97 -5.66 6.06
N THR A 429 6.85 -6.81 6.74
CA THR A 429 7.74 -7.95 6.51
C THR A 429 7.56 -8.60 5.14
N GLN A 430 6.46 -8.28 4.43
CA GLN A 430 6.04 -8.91 3.17
C GLN A 430 5.89 -10.44 3.24
N SER A 431 5.85 -10.99 4.45
CA SER A 431 5.58 -12.42 4.69
C SER A 431 4.09 -12.71 4.70
N TYR A 432 3.29 -11.67 4.88
CA TYR A 432 1.84 -11.74 5.00
C TYR A 432 1.19 -10.73 4.04
N ASP A 433 0.22 -11.20 3.25
CA ASP A 433 -0.57 -10.38 2.33
C ASP A 433 -1.73 -9.67 3.01
N PHE A 434 -2.11 -10.18 4.19
CA PHE A 434 -3.23 -9.67 4.94
C PHE A 434 -2.98 -9.86 6.44
N VAL A 435 -3.09 -8.78 7.20
CA VAL A 435 -2.90 -8.78 8.65
C VAL A 435 -4.02 -7.96 9.28
N THR A 436 -4.83 -8.61 10.10
CA THR A 436 -5.87 -7.94 10.89
C THR A 436 -5.75 -8.31 12.33
N TYR A 437 -6.37 -7.51 13.18
CA TYR A 437 -6.46 -7.82 14.61
C TYR A 437 -7.91 -7.92 15.07
N GLU A 438 -8.10 -8.76 16.08
CA GLU A 438 -9.33 -8.88 16.84
C GLU A 438 -9.02 -8.76 18.34
N LEU A 439 -9.92 -8.15 19.07
CA LEU A 439 -9.84 -8.01 20.53
C LEU A 439 -10.99 -8.81 21.14
N LYS A 440 -10.67 -10.01 21.64
CA LYS A 440 -11.66 -10.88 22.28
C LYS A 440 -11.92 -10.41 23.72
N GLY A 441 -13.17 -10.43 24.11
CA GLY A 441 -13.65 -9.98 25.42
C GLY A 441 -14.60 -8.79 25.30
N GLN A 442 -15.34 -8.52 26.35
CA GLN A 442 -16.31 -7.42 26.39
C GLN A 442 -15.76 -6.17 27.08
N ASP A 443 -14.85 -6.36 28.02
CA ASP A 443 -14.19 -5.32 28.82
C ASP A 443 -12.71 -5.65 29.05
N ASP A 444 -11.91 -4.64 29.48
CA ASP A 444 -10.52 -4.86 29.88
C ASP A 444 -10.39 -5.94 30.98
N PRO A 445 -9.41 -6.81 30.87
CA PRO A 445 -8.39 -6.90 29.79
C PRO A 445 -8.87 -7.73 28.60
N PHE A 446 -8.40 -7.37 27.39
CA PHE A 446 -8.73 -8.08 26.14
C PHE A 446 -7.65 -9.09 25.76
N ASP A 447 -8.02 -10.12 25.00
CA ASP A 447 -7.08 -11.00 24.31
C ASP A 447 -6.91 -10.51 22.85
N LEU A 448 -5.67 -10.15 22.47
CA LEU A 448 -5.33 -9.71 21.14
C LEU A 448 -5.08 -10.92 20.22
N VAL A 449 -5.84 -11.06 19.16
CA VAL A 449 -5.64 -12.04 18.10
C VAL A 449 -5.17 -11.34 16.84
N LEU A 450 -3.95 -11.64 16.39
CA LEU A 450 -3.39 -11.17 15.13
C LEU A 450 -3.63 -12.24 14.05
N ASN A 451 -4.51 -11.94 13.12
CA ASN A 451 -4.85 -12.84 12.02
C ASN A 451 -3.95 -12.52 10.82
N CYS A 452 -2.99 -13.41 10.53
CA CYS A 452 -2.01 -13.25 9.46
C CYS A 452 -2.30 -14.25 8.35
N LYS A 453 -2.47 -13.78 7.12
CA LYS A 453 -2.55 -14.63 5.94
C LYS A 453 -1.20 -14.60 5.23
N LYS A 454 -0.55 -15.76 5.08
CA LYS A 454 0.72 -15.84 4.36
C LYS A 454 0.58 -15.38 2.93
N GLY A 455 1.49 -14.48 2.54
CA GLY A 455 1.69 -14.04 1.18
C GLY A 455 2.65 -14.93 0.40
N PRO A 456 2.71 -14.76 -0.92
CA PRO A 456 3.72 -15.39 -1.76
C PRO A 456 5.12 -14.88 -1.39
N ILE A 457 6.06 -15.82 -1.31
CA ILE A 457 7.43 -15.54 -0.89
C ILE A 457 8.38 -15.23 -2.05
N HIS A 458 8.00 -15.62 -3.27
CA HIS A 458 8.76 -15.35 -4.48
C HIS A 458 8.24 -14.11 -5.19
N GLN A 459 9.07 -13.49 -6.02
CA GLN A 459 8.73 -12.22 -6.65
C GLN A 459 9.29 -12.16 -8.07
N PHE A 460 8.48 -11.67 -9.01
CA PHE A 460 8.88 -11.31 -10.36
C PHE A 460 8.66 -9.81 -10.57
N GLY A 461 9.68 -9.12 -11.08
CA GLY A 461 9.62 -7.70 -11.36
C GLY A 461 9.90 -7.40 -12.83
N LEU A 462 9.13 -6.48 -13.41
CA LEU A 462 9.34 -5.95 -14.75
C LEU A 462 9.33 -4.42 -14.71
N GLY A 463 10.47 -3.80 -15.02
CA GLY A 463 10.62 -2.35 -15.21
C GLY A 463 10.80 -2.02 -16.69
N VAL A 464 10.20 -0.93 -17.14
CA VAL A 464 10.37 -0.43 -18.50
C VAL A 464 10.65 1.07 -18.44
N ARG A 465 11.60 1.52 -19.25
CA ARG A 465 11.90 2.94 -19.43
C ARG A 465 12.23 3.20 -20.90
N ALA A 466 11.77 4.33 -21.42
CA ALA A 466 12.19 4.89 -22.68
C ALA A 466 12.74 6.29 -22.43
N ASP A 467 13.93 6.60 -22.98
CA ASP A 467 14.53 7.92 -22.83
C ASP A 467 15.46 8.28 -24.02
N THR A 468 15.88 9.54 -24.05
CA THR A 468 16.73 10.06 -25.14
C THR A 468 18.17 9.59 -25.08
N GLU A 469 18.62 8.92 -24.01
CA GLU A 469 20.00 8.44 -23.86
C GLU A 469 20.14 6.94 -24.20
N GLU A 470 19.21 6.08 -23.73
CA GLU A 470 19.27 4.62 -23.96
C GLU A 470 18.17 4.10 -24.90
N ILE A 471 17.29 4.97 -25.41
CA ILE A 471 16.13 4.67 -26.25
C ILE A 471 15.11 3.82 -25.49
N VAL A 472 15.36 2.55 -25.24
CA VAL A 472 14.51 1.64 -24.46
C VAL A 472 15.37 0.78 -23.54
N SER A 473 14.94 0.66 -22.30
CA SER A 473 15.55 -0.22 -21.29
C SER A 473 14.49 -1.06 -20.63
N VAL A 474 14.76 -2.34 -20.46
CA VAL A 474 13.90 -3.29 -19.77
C VAL A 474 14.66 -3.90 -18.61
N LEU A 475 14.09 -3.83 -17.41
CA LEU A 475 14.62 -4.45 -16.21
C LEU A 475 13.76 -5.65 -15.84
N ILE A 476 14.40 -6.81 -15.66
CA ILE A 476 13.73 -8.04 -15.24
C ILE A 476 14.36 -8.47 -13.91
N ASN A 477 13.53 -8.82 -12.95
CA ASN A 477 13.96 -9.35 -11.66
C ASN A 477 13.23 -10.65 -11.35
N LEU A 478 13.95 -11.59 -10.75
CA LEU A 478 13.41 -12.83 -10.19
C LEU A 478 13.98 -13.03 -8.78
N GLY A 479 13.11 -12.90 -7.78
CA GLY A 479 13.43 -13.16 -6.38
C GLY A 479 12.88 -14.52 -5.94
N TYR A 480 13.77 -15.39 -5.47
CA TYR A 480 13.43 -16.69 -4.89
C TYR A 480 13.84 -16.73 -3.42
N ASN A 481 12.89 -16.98 -2.53
CA ASN A 481 13.14 -17.04 -1.09
C ASN A 481 12.75 -18.43 -0.54
N THR A 482 13.50 -18.96 0.41
CA THR A 482 13.06 -20.14 1.17
C THR A 482 12.04 -19.78 2.24
N HIS A 483 12.25 -18.64 2.89
CA HIS A 483 11.34 -17.97 3.82
C HIS A 483 11.56 -16.46 3.73
N LYS A 484 10.59 -15.65 4.12
CA LYS A 484 10.73 -14.17 4.09
C LYS A 484 11.41 -13.60 5.35
N LEU A 485 11.24 -14.25 6.50
CA LEU A 485 11.74 -13.76 7.78
C LEU A 485 13.11 -14.35 8.15
N TYR A 486 13.54 -15.40 7.49
CA TYR A 486 14.82 -16.08 7.70
C TYR A 486 15.12 -17.04 6.54
N GLY A 487 16.37 -17.49 6.44
CA GLY A 487 16.77 -18.51 5.46
C GLY A 487 17.49 -17.92 4.25
N HIS A 488 17.40 -18.62 3.14
CA HIS A 488 18.12 -18.22 1.91
C HIS A 488 17.21 -17.42 0.99
N ALA A 489 17.76 -16.35 0.42
CA ALA A 489 17.16 -15.57 -0.67
C ALA A 489 18.13 -15.52 -1.86
N PHE A 490 17.59 -15.68 -3.05
CA PHE A 490 18.30 -15.51 -4.33
C PHE A 490 17.58 -14.43 -5.12
N ASP A 491 18.32 -13.46 -5.59
CA ASP A 491 17.81 -12.34 -6.39
C ASP A 491 18.62 -12.24 -7.69
N LEU A 492 17.91 -12.38 -8.78
CA LEU A 492 18.46 -12.29 -10.13
C LEU A 492 17.90 -11.05 -10.81
N THR A 493 18.74 -10.13 -11.22
CA THR A 493 18.33 -8.92 -11.92
C THR A 493 19.09 -8.81 -13.24
N ALA A 494 18.37 -8.57 -14.33
CA ALA A 494 18.94 -8.36 -15.65
C ALA A 494 18.33 -7.09 -16.27
N LYS A 495 19.19 -6.18 -16.75
CA LYS A 495 18.82 -5.03 -17.55
C LYS A 495 19.20 -5.30 -19.01
N VAL A 496 18.21 -5.17 -19.89
CA VAL A 496 18.38 -5.26 -21.35
C VAL A 496 18.23 -3.86 -21.92
N SER A 497 19.32 -3.30 -22.43
CA SER A 497 19.40 -1.96 -23.00
C SER A 497 20.69 -1.81 -23.82
N ALA A 498 21.00 -0.60 -24.31
CA ALA A 498 22.31 -0.28 -24.89
C ALA A 498 23.46 -0.54 -23.90
N ASN A 499 23.21 -0.37 -22.59
CA ASN A 499 24.17 -0.63 -21.52
C ASN A 499 23.66 -1.75 -20.60
N PRO A 500 23.78 -3.02 -21.02
CA PRO A 500 23.23 -4.14 -20.26
C PRO A 500 23.98 -4.38 -18.95
N TYR A 501 23.25 -4.83 -17.94
CA TYR A 501 23.86 -5.39 -16.75
C TYR A 501 23.11 -6.60 -16.23
N PHE A 502 23.83 -7.43 -15.47
CA PHE A 502 23.33 -8.61 -14.81
C PHE A 502 23.82 -8.58 -13.37
N ASN A 503 22.96 -8.94 -12.43
CA ASN A 503 23.28 -9.04 -11.02
C ASN A 503 22.63 -10.28 -10.40
N LEU A 504 23.45 -11.09 -9.71
CA LEU A 504 23.01 -12.21 -8.92
C LEU A 504 23.40 -11.96 -7.45
N ARG A 505 22.44 -12.00 -6.55
CA ARG A 505 22.66 -11.90 -5.12
C ARG A 505 22.12 -13.12 -4.41
N TRP A 506 22.92 -13.68 -3.52
CA TRP A 506 22.50 -14.65 -2.52
C TRP A 506 22.57 -13.99 -1.15
N SER A 507 21.55 -14.22 -0.33
CA SER A 507 21.46 -13.71 1.04
C SER A 507 21.09 -14.85 1.98
N TYR A 508 21.69 -14.86 3.16
CA TYR A 508 21.35 -15.78 4.25
C TYR A 508 20.97 -14.98 5.49
N ASP A 509 19.70 -15.01 5.81
CA ASP A 509 19.14 -14.29 6.94
C ASP A 509 18.94 -15.21 8.14
N VAL A 510 19.54 -14.84 9.28
CA VAL A 510 19.43 -15.51 10.55
C VAL A 510 18.93 -14.52 11.59
N PRO A 511 17.87 -14.86 12.33
CA PRO A 511 17.37 -13.98 13.38
C PRO A 511 18.45 -13.52 14.36
N LYS A 512 18.47 -12.21 14.68
CA LYS A 512 19.40 -11.57 15.62
C LYS A 512 20.87 -11.50 15.19
N ILE A 513 21.18 -11.90 13.97
CA ILE A 513 22.54 -11.81 13.40
C ILE A 513 22.44 -10.99 12.10
N PRO A 514 23.43 -10.18 11.75
CA PRO A 514 23.44 -9.50 10.45
C PRO A 514 23.31 -10.50 9.30
N THR A 515 22.53 -10.13 8.28
CA THR A 515 22.35 -10.95 7.07
C THR A 515 23.66 -11.06 6.31
N ILE A 516 24.08 -12.27 5.98
CA ILE A 516 25.28 -12.53 5.16
C ILE A 516 24.84 -12.52 3.69
N ASN A 517 25.53 -11.73 2.89
CA ASN A 517 25.24 -11.59 1.47
C ASN A 517 26.47 -11.90 0.64
N SER A 518 26.24 -12.51 -0.52
CA SER A 518 27.21 -12.62 -1.59
C SER A 518 26.56 -12.11 -2.87
N SER A 519 27.18 -11.19 -3.58
CA SER A 519 26.69 -10.69 -4.84
C SER A 519 27.74 -10.75 -5.95
N ALA A 520 27.27 -10.96 -7.17
CA ALA A 520 28.08 -10.90 -8.37
C ALA A 520 27.34 -10.10 -9.44
N SER A 521 27.93 -9.04 -9.94
CA SER A 521 27.36 -8.23 -11.00
C SER A 521 28.34 -8.06 -12.16
N VAL A 522 27.77 -7.93 -13.35
CA VAL A 522 28.52 -7.68 -14.59
C VAL A 522 27.81 -6.59 -15.36
N ARG A 523 28.55 -5.61 -15.79
CA ARG A 523 28.08 -4.49 -16.61
C ARG A 523 28.94 -4.35 -17.85
N TRP A 524 28.31 -4.05 -18.95
CA TRP A 524 28.96 -3.67 -20.20
C TRP A 524 28.38 -2.34 -20.66
N THR A 525 29.25 -1.36 -20.89
CA THR A 525 28.84 0.00 -21.23
C THR A 525 29.79 0.59 -22.28
N ASP A 526 29.24 1.12 -23.33
CA ASP A 526 30.02 1.99 -24.23
C ASP A 526 29.85 3.44 -23.74
N LEU A 527 30.99 4.09 -23.45
CA LEU A 527 31.06 5.39 -22.80
C LEU A 527 31.59 6.45 -23.78
N ASP A 528 30.84 7.55 -23.86
CA ASP A 528 31.32 8.83 -24.37
C ASP A 528 31.46 9.79 -23.15
N MET A 529 32.67 10.23 -22.88
CA MET A 529 33.00 11.07 -21.75
C MET A 529 33.71 12.34 -22.22
N LEU A 530 33.41 13.44 -21.53
CA LEU A 530 34.16 14.68 -21.68
C LEU A 530 35.25 14.75 -20.62
N ASP A 531 36.42 15.16 -20.98
CA ASP A 531 37.47 15.48 -20.07
C ASP A 531 37.36 16.96 -19.70
N PHE A 532 36.95 17.22 -18.44
CA PHE A 532 36.68 18.57 -17.92
C PHE A 532 35.83 19.45 -18.86
N GLY A 533 34.86 18.84 -19.55
CA GLY A 533 33.92 19.53 -20.42
C GLY A 533 34.43 19.80 -21.86
N ASN A 534 35.67 19.52 -22.20
CA ASN A 534 36.29 19.92 -23.46
C ASN A 534 36.66 18.77 -24.40
N ASN A 535 37.46 17.81 -23.97
CA ASN A 535 37.95 16.72 -24.81
C ASN A 535 37.03 15.51 -24.73
N ARG A 536 36.86 14.80 -25.86
CA ARG A 536 36.02 13.60 -25.88
C ARG A 536 36.87 12.33 -25.79
N LEU A 537 36.52 11.50 -24.84
CA LEU A 537 37.02 10.14 -24.66
C LEU A 537 35.89 9.17 -24.95
N SER A 538 36.13 8.19 -25.83
CA SER A 538 35.18 7.12 -26.10
C SER A 538 35.85 5.79 -25.82
N PHE A 539 35.21 4.91 -25.06
CA PHE A 539 35.73 3.58 -24.74
C PHE A 539 34.64 2.59 -24.37
N SER A 540 34.91 1.31 -24.52
CA SER A 540 34.08 0.23 -24.03
C SER A 540 34.53 -0.15 -22.62
N TYR A 541 33.63 -0.11 -21.65
CA TYR A 541 33.87 -0.37 -20.25
C TYR A 541 33.19 -1.67 -19.82
N PHE A 542 33.98 -2.69 -19.49
CA PHE A 542 33.53 -3.91 -18.84
C PHE A 542 33.86 -3.83 -17.35
N HIS A 543 32.87 -4.05 -16.52
CA HIS A 543 33.02 -4.04 -15.07
C HIS A 543 32.30 -5.25 -14.47
N ALA A 544 33.04 -6.14 -13.81
CA ALA A 544 32.49 -7.21 -12.99
C ALA A 544 32.85 -6.93 -11.52
N GLN A 545 31.86 -7.08 -10.65
CA GLN A 545 32.00 -6.81 -9.22
C GLN A 545 31.53 -8.03 -8.43
N GLN A 546 32.31 -8.45 -7.46
CA GLN A 546 31.96 -9.52 -6.51
C GLN A 546 32.06 -8.96 -5.10
N GLU A 547 31.04 -9.22 -4.28
CA GLU A 547 31.01 -8.75 -2.89
C GLU A 547 30.65 -9.91 -1.95
N LEU A 548 31.23 -9.85 -0.76
CA LEU A 548 30.84 -10.63 0.41
C LEU A 548 30.68 -9.66 1.58
N TYR A 549 29.47 -9.50 2.08
CA TYR A 549 29.19 -8.48 3.07
C TYR A 549 28.10 -8.90 4.07
N ALA A 550 28.14 -8.26 5.25
CA ALA A 550 27.07 -8.29 6.22
C ALA A 550 26.17 -7.07 6.06
N SER A 551 24.85 -7.24 6.18
CA SER A 551 23.85 -6.18 6.11
C SER A 551 22.77 -6.36 7.18
N ASN A 552 21.72 -5.53 7.16
CA ASN A 552 20.65 -5.51 8.15
C ASN A 552 21.13 -5.24 9.59
N VAL A 553 22.23 -4.49 9.72
CA VAL A 553 22.56 -3.84 10.97
C VAL A 553 21.71 -2.60 11.05
N SER A 554 20.39 -2.79 11.21
CA SER A 554 19.44 -1.68 11.12
C SER A 554 19.15 -1.06 12.49
N TRP A 555 19.20 0.26 12.54
CA TRP A 555 18.71 1.03 13.66
C TRP A 555 17.62 2.00 13.16
N LYS A 556 16.35 1.64 13.39
CA LYS A 556 15.19 2.35 12.83
C LYS A 556 15.21 2.37 11.29
N HIS A 557 15.51 3.53 10.69
CA HIS A 557 15.55 3.73 9.24
C HIS A 557 16.96 3.73 8.64
N LEU A 558 17.99 3.48 9.45
CA LEU A 558 19.37 3.41 9.01
C LEU A 558 19.72 1.94 8.70
N ASP A 559 20.16 1.66 7.49
CA ASP A 559 20.73 0.37 7.08
C ASP A 559 22.24 0.49 6.94
N VAL A 560 22.97 -0.41 7.58
CA VAL A 560 24.44 -0.43 7.53
C VAL A 560 24.89 -1.76 6.95
N ARG A 561 25.78 -1.69 5.96
CA ARG A 561 26.41 -2.86 5.36
C ARG A 561 27.93 -2.67 5.27
N GLY A 562 28.68 -3.77 5.34
CA GLY A 562 30.14 -3.73 5.23
C GLY A 562 30.71 -5.09 4.91
N GLY A 563 31.83 -5.09 4.17
CA GLY A 563 32.45 -6.31 3.70
C GLY A 563 33.66 -6.11 2.80
N LEU A 564 33.88 -7.09 1.97
CA LEU A 564 34.94 -7.11 0.98
C LEU A 564 34.34 -7.04 -0.43
N ARG A 565 35.02 -6.33 -1.31
CA ARG A 565 34.66 -6.12 -2.72
C ARG A 565 35.87 -6.42 -3.60
N ASN A 566 35.63 -7.20 -4.64
CA ASN A 566 36.57 -7.42 -5.74
C ASN A 566 35.95 -6.85 -7.03
N GLU A 567 36.68 -6.03 -7.75
CA GLU A 567 36.24 -5.37 -8.99
C GLU A 567 37.22 -5.71 -10.12
N ILE A 568 36.69 -6.30 -11.18
CA ILE A 568 37.41 -6.62 -12.40
C ILE A 568 37.01 -5.59 -13.45
N VAL A 569 37.96 -4.76 -13.86
CA VAL A 569 37.75 -3.71 -14.84
C VAL A 569 38.52 -4.01 -16.11
N ASN A 570 37.89 -3.84 -17.26
CA ASN A 570 38.53 -3.96 -18.55
C ASN A 570 38.02 -2.86 -19.49
N ILE A 571 38.90 -1.94 -19.83
CA ILE A 571 38.63 -0.81 -20.70
C ILE A 571 39.29 -1.10 -22.06
N LYS A 572 38.49 -1.09 -23.13
CA LYS A 572 38.92 -1.37 -24.51
C LYS A 572 38.49 -0.26 -25.45
N ASN A 573 39.05 -0.27 -26.65
CA ASN A 573 38.67 0.63 -27.74
C ASN A 573 38.76 2.12 -27.35
N LEU A 574 39.78 2.47 -26.55
CA LEU A 574 39.97 3.84 -26.08
C LEU A 574 40.34 4.74 -27.30
N ILE A 575 39.48 5.71 -27.57
CA ILE A 575 39.68 6.75 -28.59
C ILE A 575 39.70 8.09 -27.85
N SER A 576 40.77 8.83 -27.97
CA SER A 576 40.95 10.17 -27.42
C SER A 576 41.21 11.18 -28.49
N SER A 577 40.62 12.37 -28.41
CA SER A 577 40.92 13.49 -29.30
C SER A 577 42.28 14.13 -29.03
N GLU A 578 42.78 13.99 -27.79
CA GLU A 578 44.12 14.41 -27.36
C GLU A 578 44.64 13.47 -26.28
N ILE A 579 45.94 13.42 -26.05
CA ILE A 579 46.57 12.63 -24.98
C ILE A 579 46.24 13.28 -23.67
N CYS A 580 45.34 12.68 -22.88
CA CYS A 580 45.02 13.09 -21.51
C CYS A 580 46.16 12.69 -20.58
N GLY A 581 46.97 13.63 -20.13
CA GLY A 581 48.18 13.38 -19.33
C GLY A 581 47.92 12.93 -17.89
N ASP A 582 46.69 13.11 -17.40
CA ASP A 582 46.36 12.95 -15.95
C ASP A 582 45.85 11.57 -15.56
N TYR A 583 45.56 10.69 -16.53
CA TYR A 583 45.02 9.35 -16.26
C TYR A 583 46.10 8.26 -16.30
N CYS A 584 45.94 7.29 -15.37
CA CYS A 584 46.81 6.13 -15.30
C CYS A 584 46.37 5.06 -16.35
N PHE A 585 46.79 5.17 -17.59
CA PHE A 585 46.48 4.20 -18.65
C PHE A 585 47.04 2.79 -18.41
N ASN A 586 47.97 2.61 -17.47
CA ASN A 586 48.51 1.31 -17.09
C ASN A 586 47.49 0.41 -16.41
N THR A 587 46.34 0.94 -15.93
CA THR A 587 45.30 0.23 -15.22
C THR A 587 44.03 -0.02 -16.03
N LEU A 588 44.09 0.03 -17.37
CA LEU A 588 42.94 -0.22 -18.25
C LEU A 588 42.35 -1.63 -18.10
N SER A 589 43.16 -2.60 -17.71
CA SER A 589 42.72 -3.95 -17.39
C SER A 589 43.31 -4.34 -16.06
N ASN A 590 42.51 -4.27 -14.98
CA ASN A 590 43.00 -4.53 -13.62
C ASN A 590 41.89 -5.04 -12.71
N ASP A 591 42.27 -5.79 -11.71
CA ASP A 591 41.44 -6.24 -10.61
C ASP A 591 41.76 -5.40 -9.39
N PHE A 592 40.72 -4.93 -8.68
CA PHE A 592 40.87 -4.14 -7.47
C PHE A 592 40.19 -4.85 -6.30
N VAL A 593 40.86 -4.92 -5.17
CA VAL A 593 40.31 -5.47 -3.94
C VAL A 593 40.17 -4.36 -2.92
N SER A 594 38.99 -4.26 -2.30
CA SER A 594 38.66 -3.24 -1.31
C SER A 594 37.87 -3.81 -0.14
N GLY A 595 38.06 -3.18 1.03
CA GLY A 595 37.13 -3.28 2.15
C GLY A 595 36.22 -2.08 2.16
N PHE A 596 34.93 -2.27 2.43
CA PHE A 596 33.96 -1.17 2.42
C PHE A 596 33.00 -1.21 3.60
N ILE A 597 32.49 -0.05 3.96
CA ILE A 597 31.36 0.15 4.87
C ILE A 597 30.46 1.24 4.28
N GLU A 598 29.16 1.00 4.31
CA GLU A 598 28.13 1.88 3.77
C GLU A 598 26.99 1.98 4.77
N ALA A 599 26.45 3.20 4.93
CA ALA A 599 25.30 3.49 5.77
C ALA A 599 24.29 4.31 4.95
N GLU A 600 23.07 3.88 4.89
CA GLU A 600 22.02 4.47 4.04
C GLU A 600 20.72 4.65 4.82
N THR A 601 20.02 5.75 4.54
CA THR A 601 18.68 6.02 5.08
C THR A 601 17.76 6.55 4.01
N TYR A 602 16.49 6.12 4.01
CA TYR A 602 15.50 6.51 3.03
C TYR A 602 14.11 6.60 3.67
N THR A 603 13.55 7.80 3.70
CA THR A 603 12.27 8.08 4.39
C THR A 603 11.29 8.87 3.52
N PHE A 604 11.46 8.90 2.20
CA PHE A 604 10.53 9.59 1.31
C PHE A 604 9.13 8.97 1.36
N ASP A 605 8.11 9.82 1.37
CA ASP A 605 6.70 9.44 1.32
C ASP A 605 6.27 8.97 -0.09
N ASP A 606 6.94 9.42 -1.15
CA ASP A 606 6.75 8.97 -2.53
C ASP A 606 8.09 8.77 -3.24
N GLY A 607 8.16 7.85 -4.23
CA GLY A 607 9.40 7.51 -4.93
C GLY A 607 9.85 8.55 -5.94
N TYR A 608 8.90 9.15 -6.66
CA TYR A 608 9.18 10.06 -7.76
C TYR A 608 8.85 11.51 -7.43
N PHE A 609 7.76 11.72 -6.69
CA PHE A 609 7.29 13.06 -6.33
C PHE A 609 7.14 13.24 -4.82
N PRO A 610 8.20 12.92 -4.02
CA PRO A 610 8.13 13.02 -2.58
C PRO A 610 7.80 14.43 -2.12
N THR A 611 6.98 14.54 -1.06
CA THR A 611 6.64 15.81 -0.44
C THR A 611 7.41 16.05 0.85
N LYS A 612 7.95 15.00 1.44
CA LYS A 612 8.76 15.05 2.67
C LYS A 612 9.70 13.86 2.79
N GLY A 613 10.72 14.03 3.59
CA GLY A 613 11.65 12.95 3.96
C GLY A 613 13.09 13.24 3.61
N ILE A 614 13.93 12.24 3.82
CA ILE A 614 15.37 12.28 3.57
C ILE A 614 15.80 10.99 2.85
N ASP A 615 16.73 11.13 1.91
CA ASP A 615 17.50 10.07 1.29
C ASP A 615 18.97 10.45 1.46
N ALA A 616 19.72 9.69 2.25
CA ALA A 616 21.11 10.00 2.54
C ALA A 616 21.96 8.74 2.62
N GLY A 617 23.16 8.83 2.09
CA GLY A 617 24.16 7.78 2.07
C GLY A 617 25.52 8.26 2.53
N LEU A 618 26.26 7.40 3.21
CA LEU A 618 27.66 7.57 3.54
C LEU A 618 28.38 6.26 3.21
N SER A 619 29.40 6.32 2.37
CA SER A 619 30.21 5.17 2.06
C SER A 619 31.71 5.48 2.21
N TYR A 620 32.44 4.49 2.70
CA TYR A 620 33.87 4.51 2.78
C TYR A 620 34.40 3.18 2.23
N SER A 621 35.39 3.27 1.31
CA SER A 621 36.11 2.11 0.78
C SER A 621 37.62 2.33 0.87
N TRP A 622 38.31 1.33 1.32
CA TRP A 622 39.75 1.25 1.28
C TRP A 622 40.18 0.27 0.20
N VAL A 623 40.74 0.78 -0.89
CA VAL A 623 41.30 -0.02 -1.98
C VAL A 623 42.73 -0.34 -1.63
N PHE A 624 43.02 -1.62 -1.39
CA PHE A 624 44.31 -2.07 -0.86
C PHE A 624 45.06 -3.05 -1.75
N GLY A 625 44.60 -3.24 -2.98
CA GLY A 625 45.29 -4.10 -3.96
C GLY A 625 44.79 -3.89 -5.38
N GLY A 626 45.64 -4.20 -6.33
CA GLY A 626 45.37 -4.28 -7.75
C GLY A 626 46.25 -5.30 -8.43
N PHE A 627 45.71 -6.04 -9.41
CA PHE A 627 46.42 -7.07 -10.16
C PHE A 627 45.93 -7.08 -11.62
N PRO A 628 46.75 -7.31 -12.64
CA PRO A 628 48.18 -7.56 -12.57
C PRO A 628 49.04 -6.29 -12.33
N GLN A 629 48.43 -5.11 -12.47
CA GLN A 629 49.15 -3.84 -12.24
C GLN A 629 49.07 -3.46 -10.77
N LYS A 630 50.23 -3.29 -10.13
CA LYS A 630 50.30 -2.85 -8.75
C LYS A 630 49.81 -1.41 -8.65
N VAL A 631 48.78 -1.18 -7.85
CA VAL A 631 48.21 0.14 -7.55
C VAL A 631 48.54 0.49 -6.10
N ASN A 632 48.91 1.74 -5.84
CA ASN A 632 49.06 2.24 -4.48
C ASN A 632 47.72 2.24 -3.78
N ASN A 633 47.75 1.98 -2.48
CA ASN A 633 46.51 1.99 -1.66
C ASN A 633 45.89 3.38 -1.67
N PHE A 634 44.61 3.46 -1.81
CA PHE A 634 43.87 4.70 -1.74
C PHE A 634 42.52 4.51 -1.07
N HIS A 635 41.89 5.60 -0.69
CA HIS A 635 40.63 5.63 0.03
C HIS A 635 39.58 6.36 -0.80
N VAL A 636 38.37 5.87 -0.80
CA VAL A 636 37.21 6.52 -1.41
C VAL A 636 36.23 6.85 -0.30
N LEU A 637 35.94 8.13 -0.13
CA LEU A 637 34.91 8.63 0.78
C LEU A 637 33.81 9.27 -0.06
N GLN A 638 32.59 8.81 0.11
CA GLN A 638 31.43 9.38 -0.56
C GLN A 638 30.31 9.65 0.46
N ALA A 639 29.68 10.81 0.35
CA ALA A 639 28.48 11.16 1.09
C ALA A 639 27.48 11.85 0.17
N ASP A 640 26.23 11.49 0.31
CA ASP A 640 25.13 12.14 -0.37
C ASP A 640 23.96 12.36 0.60
N CYS A 641 23.20 13.41 0.35
CA CYS A 641 22.01 13.74 1.11
C CYS A 641 21.04 14.51 0.23
N LYS A 642 19.82 14.05 0.17
CA LYS A 642 18.70 14.72 -0.48
C LYS A 642 17.58 14.87 0.53
N TYR A 643 17.19 16.11 0.81
CA TYR A 643 16.12 16.44 1.74
C TYR A 643 14.93 17.00 0.99
N VAL A 644 13.72 16.63 1.39
CA VAL A 644 12.48 17.08 0.74
C VAL A 644 11.57 17.69 1.77
N VAL A 645 11.12 18.91 1.49
CA VAL A 645 10.15 19.63 2.32
C VAL A 645 9.15 20.37 1.45
N SER A 646 7.86 20.19 1.75
CA SER A 646 6.76 20.92 1.11
C SER A 646 6.10 21.81 2.16
N PRO A 647 6.33 23.13 2.12
CA PRO A 647 5.67 24.08 3.01
C PRO A 647 4.14 24.15 2.76
N ASN A 648 3.71 23.78 1.56
CA ASN A 648 2.30 23.69 1.15
C ASN A 648 2.14 22.69 -0.01
N ASP A 649 0.92 22.37 -0.41
CA ASP A 649 0.61 21.39 -1.46
C ASP A 649 1.03 21.81 -2.87
N PHE A 650 1.32 23.09 -3.08
CA PHE A 650 1.71 23.66 -4.37
C PHE A 650 3.23 23.65 -4.57
N PHE A 651 4.03 23.80 -3.52
CA PHE A 651 5.47 24.01 -3.61
C PHE A 651 6.27 23.00 -2.78
N THR A 652 7.32 22.43 -3.39
CA THR A 652 8.27 21.54 -2.75
C THR A 652 9.70 22.04 -3.01
N PHE A 653 10.49 22.16 -1.95
CA PHE A 653 11.91 22.49 -1.99
C PHE A 653 12.75 21.25 -1.74
N ILE A 654 13.75 21.00 -2.62
CA ILE A 654 14.55 19.76 -2.60
C ILE A 654 16.03 20.11 -2.69
N PRO A 655 16.70 20.47 -1.58
CA PRO A 655 18.14 20.59 -1.53
C PRO A 655 18.81 19.22 -1.55
N SER A 656 19.92 19.10 -2.28
CA SER A 656 20.75 17.91 -2.25
C SER A 656 22.25 18.28 -2.27
N PHE A 657 23.02 17.41 -1.65
CA PHE A 657 24.45 17.55 -1.47
C PHE A 657 25.14 16.23 -1.79
N ASN A 658 26.22 16.27 -2.57
CA ASN A 658 27.01 15.09 -2.92
C ASN A 658 28.50 15.45 -2.80
N VAL A 659 29.27 14.58 -2.17
CA VAL A 659 30.71 14.66 -2.03
C VAL A 659 31.32 13.32 -2.39
N ARG A 660 32.39 13.34 -3.16
CA ARG A 660 33.21 12.15 -3.39
C ARG A 660 34.69 12.52 -3.45
N PHE A 661 35.47 11.94 -2.55
CA PHE A 661 36.89 12.20 -2.38
C PHE A 661 37.69 10.91 -2.58
N LEU A 662 38.72 11.00 -3.41
CA LEU A 662 39.73 9.98 -3.61
C LEU A 662 41.01 10.47 -2.90
N LEU A 663 41.37 9.78 -1.80
CA LEU A 663 42.44 10.21 -0.92
C LEU A 663 43.62 9.22 -1.00
N GLY A 664 44.86 9.73 -1.14
CA GLY A 664 46.08 8.92 -1.15
C GLY A 664 46.45 8.34 -2.52
N ALA A 665 45.72 8.64 -3.57
CA ALA A 665 46.08 8.23 -4.93
C ALA A 665 47.02 9.24 -5.58
N GLU A 666 48.24 8.83 -5.94
CA GLU A 666 49.17 9.63 -6.76
C GLU A 666 48.69 9.78 -8.20
N GLN A 667 48.14 8.71 -8.74
CA GLN A 667 47.45 8.65 -10.03
C GLN A 667 46.16 7.83 -9.88
N ILE A 668 45.03 8.37 -10.31
CA ILE A 668 43.74 7.70 -10.20
C ILE A 668 43.60 6.68 -11.32
N PRO A 669 43.26 5.41 -10.99
CA PRO A 669 42.84 4.46 -12.01
C PRO A 669 41.58 4.98 -12.71
N LEU A 670 41.53 4.84 -14.06
CA LEU A 670 40.39 5.30 -14.85
C LEU A 670 39.05 4.67 -14.40
N ALA A 671 39.09 3.50 -13.75
CA ALA A 671 37.93 2.85 -13.13
C ALA A 671 37.29 3.64 -11.97
N TYR A 672 38.05 4.48 -11.29
CA TYR A 672 37.62 5.19 -10.06
C TYR A 672 37.43 6.70 -10.22
N PHE A 673 37.61 7.26 -11.44
CA PHE A 673 37.44 8.70 -11.65
C PHE A 673 36.09 9.23 -11.14
N ASN A 674 36.05 10.45 -10.67
CA ASN A 674 34.81 11.14 -10.36
C ASN A 674 34.09 11.48 -11.66
N ALA A 675 32.80 11.16 -11.73
CA ALA A 675 32.00 11.33 -12.93
C ALA A 675 30.72 12.11 -12.64
N VAL A 676 30.45 13.15 -13.43
CA VAL A 676 29.19 13.89 -13.35
C VAL A 676 28.54 13.93 -14.73
N GLY A 677 27.21 14.04 -14.75
CA GLY A 677 26.44 14.18 -15.97
C GLY A 677 25.35 13.13 -16.12
N GLY A 678 24.59 13.23 -17.21
CA GLY A 678 23.39 12.44 -17.43
C GLY A 678 22.27 12.80 -16.45
N SER A 679 21.14 12.14 -16.61
CA SER A 679 19.92 12.43 -15.81
C SER A 679 19.64 11.37 -14.73
N VAL A 680 20.19 10.16 -14.87
CA VAL A 680 19.96 9.03 -13.94
C VAL A 680 21.29 8.66 -13.26
N PRO A 681 21.31 8.57 -11.92
CA PRO A 681 22.52 8.20 -11.17
C PRO A 681 22.94 6.76 -11.50
N GLY A 682 24.24 6.51 -11.56
CA GLY A 682 24.80 5.19 -11.75
C GLY A 682 24.48 4.49 -13.09
N ARG A 683 23.95 5.21 -14.06
CA ARG A 683 23.56 4.66 -15.39
C ARG A 683 24.73 4.06 -16.14
N TYR A 684 25.79 4.81 -16.30
CA TYR A 684 26.96 4.40 -17.07
C TYR A 684 28.07 3.79 -16.21
N VAL A 685 28.38 4.43 -15.11
CA VAL A 685 29.34 3.96 -14.09
C VAL A 685 28.76 4.15 -12.70
N ASN A 686 29.11 3.28 -11.74
CA ASN A 686 28.51 3.27 -10.41
C ASN A 686 28.65 4.60 -9.65
N GLN A 687 29.76 5.31 -9.87
CA GLN A 687 30.10 6.57 -9.22
C GLN A 687 29.53 7.82 -9.90
N GLN A 688 28.72 7.66 -10.95
CA GLN A 688 28.11 8.78 -11.68
C GLN A 688 27.10 9.54 -10.82
N ILE A 689 27.28 10.87 -10.75
CA ILE A 689 26.35 11.80 -10.11
C ILE A 689 25.68 12.67 -11.17
N PRO A 690 24.34 12.73 -11.23
CA PRO A 690 23.61 13.55 -12.20
C PRO A 690 23.96 15.04 -12.08
N PHE A 691 24.28 15.69 -13.22
CA PHE A 691 24.56 17.10 -13.31
C PHE A 691 23.81 17.72 -14.49
N VAL A 692 22.91 18.64 -14.19
CA VAL A 692 22.10 19.34 -15.20
C VAL A 692 22.99 20.23 -16.07
N GLY A 693 22.96 20.03 -17.38
CA GLY A 693 23.79 20.74 -18.36
C GLY A 693 24.92 19.92 -18.93
N VAL A 694 25.07 18.65 -18.51
CA VAL A 694 26.00 17.68 -19.10
C VAL A 694 25.21 16.44 -19.50
N THR A 695 25.02 16.25 -20.79
CA THR A 695 24.18 15.17 -21.35
C THR A 695 24.82 13.78 -21.19
N HIS A 696 26.15 13.70 -21.37
CA HIS A 696 26.93 12.47 -21.16
C HIS A 696 27.68 12.53 -19.85
N LEU A 697 28.85 11.92 -19.76
CA LEU A 697 29.71 12.00 -18.60
C LEU A 697 30.78 13.06 -18.78
N SER A 698 31.14 13.73 -17.69
CA SER A 698 32.38 14.52 -17.58
C SER A 698 33.20 13.99 -16.41
N ALA A 699 34.49 13.77 -16.67
CA ALA A 699 35.43 13.43 -15.61
C ALA A 699 35.72 14.65 -14.74
N MET A 700 35.89 14.40 -13.46
CA MET A 700 36.19 15.38 -12.42
C MET A 700 37.46 14.97 -11.66
N LYS A 701 38.03 15.94 -10.97
CA LYS A 701 39.25 15.76 -10.13
C LYS A 701 39.01 14.90 -8.92
N ASN A 702 40.06 14.60 -8.17
CA ASN A 702 40.07 13.70 -7.01
C ASN A 702 39.06 14.03 -5.93
N MET A 703 38.80 15.30 -5.69
CA MET A 703 37.87 15.79 -4.70
C MET A 703 36.76 16.55 -5.38
N MET A 704 35.55 16.10 -5.23
CA MET A 704 34.37 16.67 -5.88
C MET A 704 33.28 16.95 -4.85
N THR A 705 32.68 18.12 -4.96
CA THR A 705 31.51 18.54 -4.18
C THR A 705 30.45 19.11 -5.11
N LEU A 706 29.25 18.62 -5.03
CA LEU A 706 28.08 19.06 -5.79
C LEU A 706 26.96 19.48 -4.83
N ILE A 707 26.44 20.68 -5.03
CA ILE A 707 25.22 21.17 -4.39
C ILE A 707 24.17 21.31 -5.49
N ARG A 708 22.99 20.78 -5.27
CA ARG A 708 21.85 20.91 -6.17
C ARG A 708 20.62 21.35 -5.37
N THR A 709 19.80 22.21 -5.97
CA THR A 709 18.52 22.63 -5.43
C THR A 709 17.45 22.54 -6.50
N ASP A 710 16.39 21.82 -6.18
CA ASP A 710 15.23 21.70 -7.06
C ASP A 710 14.04 22.43 -6.42
N TYR A 711 13.35 23.23 -7.23
CA TYR A 711 12.17 24.02 -6.89
C TYR A 711 11.00 23.46 -7.67
N ARG A 712 10.22 22.58 -7.06
CA ARG A 712 9.12 21.89 -7.73
C ARG A 712 7.77 22.53 -7.40
N PHE A 713 7.01 22.85 -8.43
CA PHE A 713 5.67 23.40 -8.37
C PHE A 713 4.66 22.41 -8.92
N ARG A 714 3.62 22.13 -8.15
CA ARG A 714 2.48 21.29 -8.57
C ARG A 714 1.45 22.19 -9.27
N LEU A 715 1.30 22.05 -10.60
CA LEU A 715 0.37 22.87 -11.40
C LEU A 715 -1.08 22.36 -11.31
N ALA A 716 -1.24 21.05 -11.32
CA ALA A 716 -2.51 20.34 -11.21
C ALA A 716 -2.25 18.95 -10.62
N ASN A 717 -3.31 18.17 -10.43
CA ASN A 717 -3.14 16.78 -10.01
C ASN A 717 -2.19 16.05 -11.00
N ASN A 718 -1.10 15.50 -10.46
CA ASN A 718 -0.08 14.73 -11.19
C ASN A 718 0.78 15.53 -12.20
N HIS A 719 0.69 16.88 -12.26
CA HIS A 719 1.49 17.71 -13.15
C HIS A 719 2.45 18.62 -12.36
N TYR A 720 3.73 18.59 -12.71
CA TYR A 720 4.77 19.31 -11.99
C TYR A 720 5.69 20.07 -12.93
N VAL A 721 6.17 21.22 -12.48
CA VAL A 721 7.26 21.97 -13.09
C VAL A 721 8.36 22.15 -12.05
N THR A 722 9.59 21.82 -12.42
CA THR A 722 10.74 21.87 -11.51
C THR A 722 11.83 22.74 -12.11
N GLY A 723 12.24 23.80 -11.41
CA GLY A 723 13.47 24.53 -11.67
C GLY A 723 14.64 23.87 -10.96
N ILE A 724 15.76 23.67 -11.64
CA ILE A 724 16.93 22.95 -11.14
C ILE A 724 18.15 23.85 -11.21
N LEU A 725 18.89 23.93 -10.10
CA LEU A 725 20.16 24.64 -10.00
C LEU A 725 21.24 23.71 -9.43
N ASN A 726 22.37 23.62 -10.11
CA ASN A 726 23.53 22.85 -9.68
C ASN A 726 24.74 23.76 -9.53
N TYR A 727 25.55 23.51 -8.52
CA TYR A 727 26.88 24.10 -8.36
C TYR A 727 27.88 23.01 -7.95
N LEU A 728 28.94 22.88 -8.74
CA LEU A 728 29.99 21.88 -8.54
C LEU A 728 31.33 22.53 -8.40
N ARG A 729 32.12 21.98 -7.49
CA ARG A 729 33.57 22.25 -7.39
C ARG A 729 34.34 20.95 -7.34
N ASP A 730 35.51 20.98 -7.97
CA ASP A 730 36.49 19.91 -7.91
C ASP A 730 37.91 20.42 -7.73
N CYS A 731 38.80 19.64 -7.15
CA CYS A 731 40.19 19.90 -6.93
C CYS A 731 40.97 18.60 -6.72
N ASP A 732 42.29 18.67 -6.82
CA ASP A 732 43.16 17.50 -6.57
C ASP A 732 43.58 17.41 -5.09
N THR A 733 43.65 18.52 -4.41
CA THR A 733 44.04 18.59 -2.99
C THR A 733 43.16 19.55 -2.20
N PHE A 734 43.06 19.35 -0.89
CA PHE A 734 42.30 20.24 0.02
C PHE A 734 42.81 21.69 -0.01
N ARG A 735 44.10 21.91 -0.33
CA ARG A 735 44.68 23.26 -0.42
C ARG A 735 44.10 24.05 -1.60
N GLU A 736 43.68 23.37 -2.64
CA GLU A 736 43.15 23.98 -3.86
C GLU A 736 41.62 24.15 -3.81
N TYR A 737 40.97 23.67 -2.77
CA TYR A 737 39.49 23.61 -2.69
C TYR A 737 38.83 24.99 -2.84
N GLY A 738 39.49 26.08 -2.50
CA GLY A 738 38.98 27.44 -2.65
C GLY A 738 39.35 28.15 -3.97
N VAL A 739 40.30 27.63 -4.75
CA VAL A 739 40.97 28.33 -5.87
C VAL A 739 40.53 27.83 -7.26
N GLY A 740 40.04 26.58 -7.36
CA GLY A 740 39.64 25.97 -8.63
C GLY A 740 38.40 26.59 -9.27
N PRO A 741 38.13 26.29 -10.55
CA PRO A 741 36.92 26.75 -11.24
C PRO A 741 35.66 26.18 -10.58
N GLY A 742 34.59 26.99 -10.59
CA GLY A 742 33.25 26.53 -10.21
C GLY A 742 32.42 26.27 -11.47
N TYR A 743 31.72 25.13 -11.48
CA TYR A 743 30.79 24.76 -12.54
C TYR A 743 29.37 24.93 -12.06
N PHE A 744 28.51 25.52 -12.87
CA PHE A 744 27.11 25.62 -12.57
C PHE A 744 26.25 25.18 -13.75
N GLY A 745 25.11 24.60 -13.42
CA GLY A 745 24.11 24.15 -14.39
C GLY A 745 22.72 24.62 -13.96
N VAL A 746 21.90 24.92 -14.94
CA VAL A 746 20.51 25.31 -14.75
C VAL A 746 19.62 24.47 -15.65
N GLY A 747 18.43 24.14 -15.17
CA GLY A 747 17.45 23.38 -15.94
C GLY A 747 16.03 23.67 -15.54
N ALA A 748 15.13 23.40 -16.45
CA ALA A 748 13.69 23.40 -16.21
C ALA A 748 13.11 22.07 -16.69
N GLU A 749 12.33 21.44 -15.84
CA GLU A 749 11.71 20.13 -16.12
C GLU A 749 10.21 20.23 -15.98
N TYR A 750 9.48 19.69 -16.92
CA TYR A 750 8.06 19.37 -16.80
C TYR A 750 7.91 17.87 -16.59
N SER A 751 7.11 17.48 -15.58
CA SER A 751 6.87 16.09 -15.27
C SER A 751 5.39 15.80 -15.08
N PHE A 752 4.98 14.61 -15.50
CA PHE A 752 3.62 14.11 -15.33
C PHE A 752 3.65 12.71 -14.75
N ASP A 753 3.00 12.52 -13.60
CA ASP A 753 2.90 11.23 -12.94
C ASP A 753 1.79 10.39 -13.58
N THR A 754 2.16 9.20 -14.08
CA THR A 754 1.26 8.26 -14.75
C THR A 754 1.30 6.88 -14.11
N ILE A 755 0.29 6.06 -14.42
CA ILE A 755 0.26 4.65 -14.01
C ILE A 755 1.41 3.80 -14.59
N PHE A 756 2.06 4.29 -15.66
CA PHE A 756 3.21 3.64 -16.30
C PHE A 756 4.55 4.20 -15.81
N GLY A 757 4.54 4.99 -14.73
CA GLY A 757 5.69 5.75 -14.22
C GLY A 757 5.72 7.19 -14.71
N PRO A 758 6.68 7.99 -14.23
CA PRO A 758 6.80 9.40 -14.59
C PRO A 758 7.13 9.60 -16.07
N LEU A 759 6.47 10.58 -16.67
CA LEU A 759 6.90 11.18 -17.95
C LEU A 759 7.60 12.50 -17.60
N SER A 760 8.80 12.73 -18.13
CA SER A 760 9.50 14.00 -17.90
C SER A 760 10.16 14.52 -19.16
N ALA A 761 10.22 15.85 -19.27
CA ALA A 761 10.96 16.56 -20.29
C ALA A 761 11.75 17.69 -19.64
N ASN A 762 13.06 17.69 -19.83
CA ASN A 762 13.99 18.63 -19.20
C ASN A 762 14.78 19.37 -20.29
N VAL A 763 14.92 20.69 -20.12
CA VAL A 763 15.82 21.53 -20.92
C VAL A 763 16.86 22.12 -19.96
N HIS A 764 18.12 22.07 -20.35
CA HIS A 764 19.20 22.44 -19.45
C HIS A 764 20.40 23.10 -20.14
N TRP A 765 21.20 23.80 -19.36
CA TRP A 765 22.44 24.44 -19.79
C TRP A 765 23.47 24.44 -18.66
N SER A 766 24.75 24.42 -18.98
CA SER A 766 25.83 24.62 -18.00
C SER A 766 27.00 25.40 -18.60
N ASN A 767 27.76 26.07 -17.70
CA ASN A 767 29.01 26.72 -18.05
C ASN A 767 30.16 25.73 -18.28
N MET A 768 29.99 24.45 -18.00
CA MET A 768 30.96 23.40 -18.27
C MET A 768 31.01 23.05 -19.76
N THR A 769 29.85 22.91 -20.38
CA THR A 769 29.70 22.51 -21.76
C THR A 769 29.39 23.67 -22.71
N HIS A 770 28.89 24.80 -22.16
CA HIS A 770 28.36 25.95 -22.90
C HIS A 770 27.27 25.59 -23.94
N LYS A 771 26.61 24.44 -23.78
CA LYS A 771 25.58 23.93 -24.68
C LYS A 771 24.25 23.80 -24.01
N VAL A 772 23.16 24.04 -24.76
CA VAL A 772 21.82 23.68 -24.33
C VAL A 772 21.58 22.22 -24.66
N GLY A 773 21.13 21.45 -23.69
CA GLY A 773 20.73 20.06 -23.86
C GLY A 773 19.27 19.87 -23.50
N PHE A 774 18.76 18.72 -23.84
CA PHE A 774 17.43 18.28 -23.45
C PHE A 774 17.42 16.79 -23.12
N TYR A 775 16.53 16.39 -22.24
CA TYR A 775 16.33 15.01 -21.86
C TYR A 775 14.82 14.73 -21.74
N ILE A 776 14.36 13.66 -22.35
CA ILE A 776 12.98 13.20 -22.27
C ILE A 776 13.01 11.76 -21.79
N SER A 777 12.15 11.43 -20.83
CA SER A 777 12.01 10.07 -20.30
C SER A 777 10.57 9.71 -20.02
N ALA A 778 10.28 8.42 -20.13
CA ALA A 778 9.01 7.79 -19.79
C ALA A 778 9.28 6.48 -19.08
N GLY A 779 8.68 6.27 -17.92
CA GLY A 779 8.80 5.04 -17.15
C GLY A 779 9.71 5.13 -15.93
N TYR A 780 10.13 4.00 -15.42
CA TYR A 780 10.78 3.85 -14.11
C TYR A 780 12.30 4.05 -14.19
N ASN A 781 12.90 4.65 -13.18
CA ASN A 781 14.35 4.83 -13.08
C ASN A 781 15.02 3.60 -12.47
N PHE A 782 15.96 2.98 -13.20
CA PHE A 782 16.75 1.83 -12.77
C PHE A 782 18.10 1.76 -13.50
#